data_3a85ac66215870e7ce4c8c3c11668dc5
#
_entry.id   3a85ac66215870e7ce4c8c3c11668dc5
#
_cell.length_a   1.000
_cell.length_b   1.000
_cell.length_c   1.000
_cell.angle_alpha   90.00
_cell.angle_beta   90.00
_cell.angle_gamma   90.00
#
_symmetry.space_group_name_H-M   'P 1'
#
loop_
_entity.id
_entity.type
_entity.pdbx_description
1 polymer ?
#
loop_
_entity_poly.entity_id
_entity_poly.type
_entity_poly.pdbx_seq_one_letter_code
_entity_poly.pdbx_strand_id
1 'polypeptide(L)'
;STQAKTLFPYTTLFRSREGTYTAKLSSDRPKFYVLNMFPYPSGAGLHVGHPLGYIASDIYARYRRLRGDNVLNPMGYDAYGLPAEQYAIQTGQHPAVTTAQNIARYREQLDKIGFSFDWSREVRTCSPEYYKWTQWAFSRMFMSYYDTAAEKARPIAELEAHFAAHGTADLHAAESETLSFTAAEWQAMSDVQRQEVLMNYRIAYLGETMVNWCPALGTVLANDEVVDGVSERGGHPVVQKKMKQWCLRVSAYAGRLLDGLNELDWTDSIKETQRNWIGRSEGTEMEFAVKDSDVKFTIFTTRADTIFGVTFMVLAPESELVAQLTTADRREEVEAYVAATAKRTERERIADRRVSGVFSGSYAVNPFTGEEIPVWISDYVLAGYGTGAIMAVPAHDSRDYAFARHFDLPIVPLIEGADVSEESFDSKEGTVTNSPRAGVTTREGFSLNGLSVKEAIAATKAFVTAHGLGRVKTNYRLRDAIFSRQRYWGEPFPVYYKDGMPHLVPEECLPLELPEVTKFLPTETGEPPLGNATRWAWDEAAQCVTDNVRIDHQTVFPLELSTMPGFAGSSAYYLRYMDPHNDTALVGKEAADYWQQVDLYVGGSEHATGHLIYSRFWNKFLFDLGVCPKDEPFRKLVNQGMIQGRSNFVYRIKDTNTFVSHGLKDQYEVTPLHVDVNIVSADVLDTEAFKAWRPEYANAEFVLEDGKYVCGWAVEKMSKSMFNVVNPDLIVEKYGADTLRLYEMFLGPISQSKPWDSNGIDGCFRFLKKAWNLFFRGEDWAVTDTAPTKENLKTLHKLIKKVTEDVEVFAYNTSVPAFMIAVSEWAQQKCTSREVLETFVVLLAPFAPHMAEELWHRLGHDTTVCDAAWPAFDESRLKEDTVTLGISFNGKTRFTLDFPADATKETIEKAALEAEQSQKYLDGMTVAKVIVVPGRIVNIVLKK
;
A
#
# COMPACT_ATOMS: atom_id res chain seq x y z
N SER A 1 -10.70 -42.15 -4.11
CA SER A 1 -9.83 -41.05 -4.66
C SER A 1 -10.57 -40.10 -5.63
N THR A 2 -11.49 -40.59 -6.44
CA THR A 2 -12.32 -39.77 -7.34
C THR A 2 -13.43 -39.03 -6.56
N GLN A 3 -13.95 -39.61 -5.50
CA GLN A 3 -14.94 -39.04 -4.62
C GLN A 3 -14.39 -37.84 -3.84
N ALA A 4 -13.11 -37.87 -3.41
CA ALA A 4 -12.47 -36.76 -2.72
C ALA A 4 -12.33 -35.49 -3.61
N LYS A 5 -12.18 -35.69 -4.93
CA LYS A 5 -12.06 -34.57 -5.89
C LYS A 5 -13.39 -33.85 -6.16
N THR A 6 -14.51 -34.53 -5.97
CA THR A 6 -15.85 -34.01 -6.30
C THR A 6 -16.66 -33.53 -5.11
N LEU A 7 -16.38 -33.99 -3.89
CA LEU A 7 -17.18 -33.69 -2.70
C LEU A 7 -16.75 -32.42 -1.94
N PHE A 8 -15.46 -32.12 -1.89
CA PHE A 8 -14.92 -31.05 -1.07
C PHE A 8 -15.21 -29.60 -1.52
N PRO A 9 -15.28 -29.27 -2.82
CA PRO A 9 -15.61 -27.92 -3.25
C PRO A 9 -17.02 -27.46 -2.84
N TYR A 10 -17.96 -28.40 -2.70
CA TYR A 10 -19.37 -28.09 -2.45
C TYR A 10 -19.67 -27.69 -1.02
N THR A 11 -18.89 -28.16 -0.04
CA THR A 11 -19.23 -27.97 1.37
C THR A 11 -19.11 -26.51 1.81
N THR A 12 -18.04 -25.81 1.48
CA THR A 12 -17.87 -24.39 1.83
C THR A 12 -18.82 -23.49 1.05
N LEU A 13 -19.05 -23.78 -0.24
CA LEU A 13 -20.02 -23.08 -1.07
C LEU A 13 -21.46 -23.29 -0.57
N PHE A 14 -21.77 -24.52 -0.13
CA PHE A 14 -23.05 -24.82 0.49
C PHE A 14 -23.26 -24.01 1.77
N ARG A 15 -22.25 -23.93 2.66
CA ARG A 15 -22.32 -23.13 3.88
C ARG A 15 -22.45 -21.64 3.60
N SER A 16 -21.81 -21.15 2.55
CA SER A 16 -21.98 -19.77 2.10
C SER A 16 -23.44 -19.51 1.65
N ARG A 17 -24.04 -20.43 0.90
CA ARG A 17 -25.45 -20.32 0.45
C ARG A 17 -26.43 -20.41 1.60
N GLU A 18 -26.13 -21.14 2.65
CA GLU A 18 -26.95 -21.21 3.88
C GLU A 18 -26.81 -19.97 4.78
N GLY A 19 -25.94 -19.03 4.42
CA GLY A 19 -25.70 -17.82 5.20
C GLY A 19 -24.87 -18.03 6.46
N THR A 20 -24.09 -19.12 6.56
CA THR A 20 -23.21 -19.41 7.70
C THR A 20 -22.23 -18.27 7.97
N TYR A 21 -21.78 -17.58 6.93
CA TYR A 21 -20.79 -16.49 7.02
C TYR A 21 -21.42 -15.10 7.09
N THR A 22 -22.75 -15.00 7.11
CA THR A 22 -23.46 -13.72 7.16
C THR A 22 -23.26 -13.05 8.51
N ALA A 23 -22.69 -11.86 8.50
CA ALA A 23 -22.51 -11.04 9.69
C ALA A 23 -23.82 -10.40 10.13
N LYS A 24 -24.08 -10.37 11.43
CA LYS A 24 -25.27 -9.76 12.03
C LYS A 24 -24.92 -8.35 12.52
N LEU A 25 -25.84 -7.40 12.35
CA LEU A 25 -25.65 -6.04 12.82
C LEU A 25 -25.67 -5.95 14.36
N SER A 26 -26.47 -6.77 15.02
CA SER A 26 -26.54 -6.81 16.47
C SER A 26 -26.30 -8.23 16.97
N SER A 27 -25.41 -8.39 17.93
CA SER A 27 -25.06 -9.68 18.51
C SER A 27 -24.56 -9.48 19.94
N ASP A 28 -24.84 -10.43 20.81
CA ASP A 28 -24.26 -10.50 22.16
C ASP A 28 -22.79 -10.91 22.12
N ARG A 29 -22.28 -11.29 20.94
CA ARG A 29 -20.89 -11.66 20.72
C ARG A 29 -20.05 -10.44 20.41
N PRO A 30 -18.77 -10.38 20.81
CA PRO A 30 -17.84 -9.34 20.38
C PRO A 30 -17.76 -9.26 18.86
N LYS A 31 -17.71 -8.06 18.32
CA LYS A 31 -17.55 -7.87 16.87
C LYS A 31 -16.09 -8.04 16.47
N PHE A 32 -15.86 -8.55 15.27
CA PHE A 32 -14.54 -8.55 14.63
C PHE A 32 -14.67 -8.33 13.12
N TYR A 33 -14.06 -7.27 12.63
CA TYR A 33 -14.10 -6.91 11.22
C TYR A 33 -12.76 -7.22 10.55
N VAL A 34 -12.74 -8.25 9.69
CA VAL A 34 -11.60 -8.63 8.85
C VAL A 34 -11.87 -8.13 7.45
N LEU A 35 -10.92 -7.42 6.87
CA LEU A 35 -11.03 -6.90 5.52
C LEU A 35 -9.77 -7.19 4.71
N ASN A 36 -9.96 -7.64 3.47
CA ASN A 36 -8.92 -7.71 2.46
C ASN A 36 -9.00 -6.51 1.52
N MET A 37 -7.86 -6.07 0.99
CA MET A 37 -7.88 -5.22 -0.19
C MET A 37 -8.55 -6.00 -1.32
N PHE A 38 -9.70 -5.51 -1.78
CA PHE A 38 -10.49 -6.21 -2.78
C PHE A 38 -9.81 -6.21 -4.16
N PRO A 39 -10.04 -7.26 -4.98
CA PRO A 39 -9.35 -7.39 -6.24
C PRO A 39 -9.89 -6.43 -7.30
N TYR A 40 -9.00 -6.01 -8.21
CA TYR A 40 -9.37 -5.43 -9.49
C TYR A 40 -9.59 -6.56 -10.51
N PRO A 41 -10.81 -6.74 -11.05
CA PRO A 41 -11.14 -7.87 -11.92
C PRO A 41 -10.59 -7.68 -13.33
N SER A 42 -9.29 -7.83 -13.50
CA SER A 42 -8.59 -7.69 -14.77
C SER A 42 -8.26 -9.02 -15.44
N GLY A 43 -8.46 -9.12 -16.75
CA GLY A 43 -8.03 -10.23 -17.59
C GLY A 43 -8.63 -11.59 -17.22
N ALA A 44 -7.89 -12.67 -17.40
CA ALA A 44 -8.38 -14.06 -17.38
C ALA A 44 -8.52 -14.68 -15.97
N GLY A 45 -8.65 -13.89 -14.91
CA GLY A 45 -8.80 -14.37 -13.54
C GLY A 45 -7.57 -14.20 -12.66
N LEU A 46 -7.61 -14.85 -11.48
CA LEU A 46 -6.56 -14.84 -10.48
C LEU A 46 -5.35 -15.71 -10.91
N HIS A 47 -4.16 -15.32 -10.46
CA HIS A 47 -3.01 -16.23 -10.37
C HIS A 47 -2.75 -16.62 -8.92
N VAL A 48 -1.91 -17.64 -8.67
CA VAL A 48 -1.63 -18.15 -7.32
C VAL A 48 -1.07 -17.12 -6.32
N GLY A 49 -0.60 -15.98 -6.78
CA GLY A 49 -0.15 -14.90 -5.87
C GLY A 49 -1.28 -14.10 -5.23
N HIS A 50 -2.46 -14.05 -5.84
CA HIS A 50 -3.60 -13.29 -5.29
C HIS A 50 -4.18 -13.91 -4.01
N PRO A 51 -4.38 -15.24 -3.91
CA PRO A 51 -5.01 -15.84 -2.73
C PRO A 51 -4.19 -15.76 -1.45
N LEU A 52 -2.89 -15.50 -1.51
CA LEU A 52 -2.01 -15.50 -0.34
C LEU A 52 -2.56 -14.69 0.83
N GLY A 53 -2.88 -13.41 0.60
CA GLY A 53 -3.46 -12.54 1.61
C GLY A 53 -4.87 -12.97 2.02
N TYR A 54 -5.66 -13.42 1.05
CA TYR A 54 -7.04 -13.87 1.28
C TYR A 54 -7.09 -15.14 2.13
N ILE A 55 -6.20 -16.11 1.90
CA ILE A 55 -6.10 -17.32 2.72
C ILE A 55 -5.67 -16.96 4.14
N ALA A 56 -4.67 -16.09 4.29
CA ALA A 56 -4.18 -15.66 5.59
C ALA A 56 -5.27 -14.99 6.42
N SER A 57 -6.03 -14.08 5.84
CA SER A 57 -7.14 -13.40 6.51
C SER A 57 -8.32 -14.33 6.78
N ASP A 58 -8.60 -15.27 5.87
CA ASP A 58 -9.68 -16.25 6.03
C ASP A 58 -9.42 -17.22 7.18
N ILE A 59 -8.17 -17.66 7.34
CA ILE A 59 -7.75 -18.46 8.50
C ILE A 59 -8.04 -17.69 9.79
N TYR A 60 -7.66 -16.41 9.83
CA TYR A 60 -7.89 -15.57 11.00
C TYR A 60 -9.38 -15.31 11.26
N ALA A 61 -10.16 -15.05 10.19
CA ALA A 61 -11.61 -14.86 10.28
C ALA A 61 -12.31 -16.11 10.84
N ARG A 62 -11.94 -17.31 10.36
CA ARG A 62 -12.48 -18.59 10.86
C ARG A 62 -12.08 -18.84 12.31
N TYR A 63 -10.82 -18.57 12.66
CA TYR A 63 -10.33 -18.65 14.02
C TYR A 63 -11.13 -17.75 14.98
N ARG A 64 -11.33 -16.46 14.60
CA ARG A 64 -12.11 -15.52 15.42
C ARG A 64 -13.57 -15.98 15.58
N ARG A 65 -14.17 -16.55 14.55
CA ARG A 65 -15.52 -17.14 14.63
C ARG A 65 -15.57 -18.31 15.61
N LEU A 66 -14.58 -19.21 15.56
CA LEU A 66 -14.44 -20.31 16.53
C LEU A 66 -14.17 -19.84 17.95
N ARG A 67 -13.58 -18.65 18.10
CA ARG A 67 -13.41 -17.97 19.40
C ARG A 67 -14.71 -17.34 19.93
N GLY A 68 -15.76 -17.35 19.14
CA GLY A 68 -17.07 -16.84 19.53
C GLY A 68 -17.39 -15.42 19.07
N ASP A 69 -16.57 -14.81 18.22
CA ASP A 69 -16.82 -13.47 17.69
C ASP A 69 -17.90 -13.45 16.61
N ASN A 70 -18.60 -12.33 16.49
CA ASN A 70 -19.41 -12.00 15.34
C ASN A 70 -18.48 -11.37 14.27
N VAL A 71 -18.16 -12.16 13.25
CA VAL A 71 -17.13 -11.80 12.26
C VAL A 71 -17.76 -11.22 11.00
N LEU A 72 -17.34 -10.01 10.62
CA LEU A 72 -17.60 -9.41 9.30
C LEU A 72 -16.36 -9.65 8.42
N ASN A 73 -16.53 -10.46 7.37
CA ASN A 73 -15.49 -10.76 6.38
C ASN A 73 -16.08 -10.63 4.97
N PRO A 74 -16.25 -9.38 4.47
CA PRO A 74 -16.87 -9.12 3.18
C PRO A 74 -15.87 -9.23 2.04
N MET A 75 -16.40 -9.34 0.81
CA MET A 75 -15.64 -9.29 -0.43
C MET A 75 -16.45 -8.60 -1.52
N GLY A 76 -15.73 -7.96 -2.45
CA GLY A 76 -16.28 -7.27 -3.61
C GLY A 76 -15.18 -6.98 -4.64
N TYR A 77 -15.43 -5.99 -5.51
CA TYR A 77 -14.57 -5.74 -6.66
C TYR A 77 -14.34 -4.25 -6.86
N ASP A 78 -13.07 -3.87 -7.00
CA ASP A 78 -12.67 -2.57 -7.53
C ASP A 78 -12.73 -2.65 -9.06
N ALA A 79 -13.75 -2.05 -9.67
CA ALA A 79 -14.18 -2.41 -11.02
C ALA A 79 -14.09 -1.27 -12.03
N TYR A 80 -13.65 -0.08 -11.63
CA TYR A 80 -13.36 1.03 -12.52
C TYR A 80 -11.87 1.14 -12.82
N GLY A 81 -11.50 1.73 -13.96
CA GLY A 81 -10.13 2.06 -14.28
C GLY A 81 -9.70 1.72 -15.70
N LEU A 82 -8.46 2.09 -16.00
CA LEU A 82 -7.85 2.05 -17.31
C LEU A 82 -7.80 0.67 -18.00
N PRO A 83 -7.60 -0.48 -17.31
CA PRO A 83 -7.45 -1.75 -18.00
C PRO A 83 -8.69 -2.20 -18.78
N ALA A 84 -9.88 -2.01 -18.21
CA ALA A 84 -11.13 -2.37 -18.86
C ALA A 84 -11.41 -1.45 -20.05
N GLU A 85 -11.10 -0.17 -19.92
CA GLU A 85 -11.24 0.81 -21.01
C GLU A 85 -10.28 0.54 -22.17
N GLN A 86 -9.03 0.23 -21.90
CA GLN A 86 -8.06 -0.12 -22.95
C GLN A 86 -8.47 -1.38 -23.72
N TYR A 87 -8.99 -2.38 -23.01
CA TYR A 87 -9.53 -3.56 -23.66
C TYR A 87 -10.74 -3.21 -24.55
N ALA A 88 -11.61 -2.32 -24.08
CA ALA A 88 -12.74 -1.82 -24.84
C ALA A 88 -12.29 -1.08 -26.13
N ILE A 89 -11.27 -0.22 -26.02
CA ILE A 89 -10.68 0.49 -27.18
C ILE A 89 -10.14 -0.51 -28.21
N GLN A 90 -9.46 -1.56 -27.77
CA GLN A 90 -8.85 -2.58 -28.63
C GLN A 90 -9.89 -3.47 -29.33
N THR A 91 -10.96 -3.82 -28.63
CA THR A 91 -11.92 -4.85 -29.08
C THR A 91 -13.24 -4.27 -29.56
N GLY A 92 -13.54 -3.02 -29.25
CA GLY A 92 -14.87 -2.40 -29.46
C GLY A 92 -15.95 -2.89 -28.50
N GLN A 93 -15.61 -3.74 -27.52
CA GLN A 93 -16.56 -4.24 -26.52
C GLN A 93 -16.73 -3.24 -25.38
N HIS A 94 -17.95 -2.98 -24.96
CA HIS A 94 -18.22 -2.05 -23.84
C HIS A 94 -17.52 -2.51 -22.54
N PRO A 95 -16.84 -1.61 -21.77
CA PRO A 95 -16.09 -1.98 -20.56
C PRO A 95 -16.92 -2.71 -19.51
N ALA A 96 -18.20 -2.36 -19.36
CA ALA A 96 -19.11 -3.01 -18.42
C ALA A 96 -19.27 -4.52 -18.68
N VAL A 97 -19.31 -4.93 -19.95
CA VAL A 97 -19.46 -6.33 -20.35
C VAL A 97 -18.23 -7.13 -19.94
N THR A 98 -17.04 -6.64 -20.29
CA THR A 98 -15.78 -7.27 -19.91
C THR A 98 -15.61 -7.32 -18.39
N THR A 99 -15.94 -6.24 -17.70
CA THR A 99 -15.87 -6.18 -16.23
C THR A 99 -16.81 -7.19 -15.59
N ALA A 100 -18.04 -7.32 -16.06
CA ALA A 100 -19.00 -8.30 -15.56
C ALA A 100 -18.50 -9.75 -15.76
N GLN A 101 -17.94 -10.07 -16.93
CA GLN A 101 -17.34 -11.38 -17.22
C GLN A 101 -16.16 -11.68 -16.29
N ASN A 102 -15.28 -10.71 -16.09
CA ASN A 102 -14.13 -10.85 -15.20
C ASN A 102 -14.56 -11.04 -13.73
N ILE A 103 -15.55 -10.29 -13.26
CA ILE A 103 -16.13 -10.45 -11.92
C ILE A 103 -16.66 -11.87 -11.74
N ALA A 104 -17.45 -12.38 -12.71
CA ALA A 104 -17.98 -13.73 -12.66
C ALA A 104 -16.86 -14.79 -12.58
N ARG A 105 -15.79 -14.58 -13.32
CA ARG A 105 -14.62 -15.47 -13.31
C ARG A 105 -13.86 -15.44 -11.98
N TYR A 106 -13.64 -14.25 -11.42
CA TYR A 106 -13.02 -14.09 -10.09
C TYR A 106 -13.88 -14.75 -9.02
N ARG A 107 -15.20 -14.53 -9.07
CA ARG A 107 -16.15 -15.16 -8.13
C ARG A 107 -16.07 -16.68 -8.17
N GLU A 108 -16.06 -17.28 -9.35
CA GLU A 108 -15.93 -18.73 -9.51
C GLU A 108 -14.65 -19.26 -8.88
N GLN A 109 -13.52 -18.58 -9.09
CA GLN A 109 -12.23 -18.99 -8.53
C GLN A 109 -12.18 -18.84 -6.99
N LEU A 110 -12.71 -17.74 -6.46
CA LEU A 110 -12.80 -17.52 -5.02
C LEU A 110 -13.70 -18.56 -4.34
N ASP A 111 -14.84 -18.87 -4.95
CA ASP A 111 -15.75 -19.90 -4.44
C ASP A 111 -15.09 -21.29 -4.42
N LYS A 112 -14.29 -21.63 -5.43
CA LYS A 112 -13.52 -22.90 -5.49
C LYS A 112 -12.46 -23.01 -4.40
N ILE A 113 -11.80 -21.91 -4.05
CA ILE A 113 -10.78 -21.89 -2.99
C ILE A 113 -11.44 -22.01 -1.60
N GLY A 114 -12.70 -21.64 -1.47
CA GLY A 114 -13.53 -21.88 -0.28
C GLY A 114 -13.31 -20.87 0.84
N PHE A 115 -13.39 -19.61 0.55
CA PHE A 115 -13.34 -18.53 1.53
C PHE A 115 -14.63 -18.39 2.35
N SER A 116 -14.53 -17.90 3.57
CA SER A 116 -15.64 -17.57 4.46
C SER A 116 -16.15 -16.14 4.26
N PHE A 117 -16.23 -15.69 3.01
CA PHE A 117 -16.71 -14.35 2.69
C PHE A 117 -18.22 -14.24 2.87
N ASP A 118 -18.66 -13.11 3.44
CA ASP A 118 -20.06 -12.71 3.46
C ASP A 118 -20.45 -12.06 2.11
N TRP A 119 -20.83 -12.89 1.16
CA TRP A 119 -21.22 -12.45 -0.18
C TRP A 119 -22.54 -11.67 -0.22
N SER A 120 -23.33 -11.69 0.84
CA SER A 120 -24.53 -10.84 0.92
C SER A 120 -24.16 -9.34 0.97
N ARG A 121 -22.90 -9.04 1.24
CA ARG A 121 -22.34 -7.68 1.33
C ARG A 121 -21.43 -7.33 0.15
N GLU A 122 -21.50 -8.08 -0.95
CA GLU A 122 -20.71 -7.78 -2.15
C GLU A 122 -20.95 -6.36 -2.65
N VAL A 123 -19.88 -5.63 -2.93
CA VAL A 123 -19.92 -4.32 -3.57
C VAL A 123 -19.10 -4.34 -4.86
N ARG A 124 -19.50 -3.49 -5.81
CA ARG A 124 -18.78 -3.27 -7.07
C ARG A 124 -18.67 -1.77 -7.28
N THR A 125 -17.47 -1.24 -7.37
CA THR A 125 -17.27 0.21 -7.46
C THR A 125 -17.88 0.82 -8.72
N CYS A 126 -18.12 0.01 -9.78
CA CYS A 126 -18.75 0.44 -11.02
C CYS A 126 -20.30 0.39 -11.01
N SER A 127 -20.92 -0.06 -9.93
CA SER A 127 -22.38 -0.10 -9.81
C SER A 127 -22.93 1.25 -9.38
N PRO A 128 -24.02 1.74 -10.00
CA PRO A 128 -24.64 3.02 -9.62
C PRO A 128 -25.00 3.14 -8.13
N GLU A 129 -25.49 2.06 -7.53
CA GLU A 129 -25.84 1.98 -6.11
C GLU A 129 -24.60 2.20 -5.20
N TYR A 130 -23.42 1.85 -5.70
CA TYR A 130 -22.16 2.04 -4.99
C TYR A 130 -21.60 3.45 -5.24
N TYR A 131 -21.38 3.84 -6.51
CA TYR A 131 -20.71 5.10 -6.80
C TYR A 131 -21.56 6.35 -6.51
N LYS A 132 -22.89 6.19 -6.31
CA LYS A 132 -23.73 7.23 -5.68
C LYS A 132 -23.04 7.82 -4.46
N TRP A 133 -22.43 6.99 -3.63
CA TRP A 133 -21.80 7.42 -2.37
C TRP A 133 -20.42 8.03 -2.58
N THR A 134 -19.72 7.63 -3.64
CA THR A 134 -18.50 8.32 -4.08
C THR A 134 -18.82 9.74 -4.56
N GLN A 135 -19.88 9.89 -5.35
CA GLN A 135 -20.38 11.20 -5.80
C GLN A 135 -20.85 12.06 -4.63
N TRP A 136 -21.57 11.47 -3.71
CA TRP A 136 -22.02 12.15 -2.48
C TRP A 136 -20.82 12.67 -1.65
N ALA A 137 -19.79 11.84 -1.44
CA ALA A 137 -18.60 12.24 -0.70
C ALA A 137 -17.87 13.40 -1.39
N PHE A 138 -17.74 13.35 -2.72
CA PHE A 138 -17.19 14.45 -3.50
C PHE A 138 -18.01 15.74 -3.30
N SER A 139 -19.34 15.65 -3.38
CA SER A 139 -20.22 16.81 -3.16
C SER A 139 -20.04 17.40 -1.78
N ARG A 140 -19.89 16.56 -0.74
CA ARG A 140 -19.60 17.02 0.63
C ARG A 140 -18.24 17.68 0.73
N MET A 141 -17.20 17.15 0.08
CA MET A 141 -15.88 17.79 0.02
C MET A 141 -15.91 19.14 -0.71
N PHE A 142 -16.67 19.25 -1.78
CA PHE A 142 -16.90 20.51 -2.49
C PHE A 142 -17.60 21.55 -1.62
N MET A 143 -18.55 21.15 -0.78
CA MET A 143 -19.31 22.00 0.14
C MET A 143 -18.61 22.22 1.48
N SER A 144 -17.33 21.87 1.60
CA SER A 144 -16.53 21.98 2.83
C SER A 144 -15.23 22.73 2.60
N TYR A 145 -14.76 23.41 3.65
CA TYR A 145 -13.39 23.92 3.78
C TYR A 145 -12.72 23.29 5.00
N TYR A 146 -11.39 23.37 5.10
CA TYR A 146 -10.66 22.90 6.26
C TYR A 146 -10.31 24.06 7.18
N ASP A 147 -10.87 24.07 8.40
CA ASP A 147 -10.56 25.02 9.47
C ASP A 147 -9.24 24.61 10.14
N THR A 148 -8.19 25.42 9.96
CA THR A 148 -6.85 25.13 10.48
C THR A 148 -6.71 25.33 11.99
N ALA A 149 -7.60 26.10 12.62
CA ALA A 149 -7.62 26.30 14.08
C ALA A 149 -8.36 25.15 14.79
N ALA A 150 -9.47 24.70 14.21
CA ALA A 150 -10.26 23.58 14.72
C ALA A 150 -9.72 22.22 14.24
N GLU A 151 -8.78 22.21 13.29
CA GLU A 151 -8.17 21.03 12.64
C GLU A 151 -9.22 20.03 12.11
N LYS A 152 -10.25 20.54 11.44
CA LYS A 152 -11.32 19.73 10.85
C LYS A 152 -12.02 20.41 9.68
N ALA A 153 -12.72 19.60 8.88
CA ALA A 153 -13.61 20.11 7.86
C ALA A 153 -14.84 20.80 8.48
N ARG A 154 -15.27 21.90 7.84
CA ARG A 154 -16.49 22.65 8.18
C ARG A 154 -17.27 23.00 6.91
N PRO A 155 -18.59 23.27 7.03
CA PRO A 155 -19.40 23.69 5.89
C PRO A 155 -18.90 25.00 5.27
N ILE A 156 -18.87 25.06 3.93
CA ILE A 156 -18.42 26.24 3.19
C ILE A 156 -19.26 27.50 3.51
N ALA A 157 -20.53 27.31 3.88
CA ALA A 157 -21.41 28.41 4.29
C ALA A 157 -20.90 29.19 5.54
N GLU A 158 -20.17 28.53 6.43
CA GLU A 158 -19.55 29.20 7.58
C GLU A 158 -18.41 30.13 7.11
N LEU A 159 -17.67 29.72 6.08
CA LEU A 159 -16.63 30.55 5.46
C LEU A 159 -17.24 31.75 4.72
N GLU A 160 -18.32 31.55 3.99
CA GLU A 160 -19.05 32.63 3.32
C GLU A 160 -19.56 33.67 4.33
N ALA A 161 -20.08 33.20 5.47
CA ALA A 161 -20.52 34.11 6.58
C ALA A 161 -19.34 34.88 7.19
N HIS A 162 -18.19 34.23 7.34
CA HIS A 162 -16.95 34.87 7.79
C HIS A 162 -16.51 35.97 6.82
N PHE A 163 -16.48 35.71 5.53
CA PHE A 163 -16.12 36.67 4.49
C PHE A 163 -17.10 37.89 4.46
N ALA A 164 -18.38 37.61 4.62
CA ALA A 164 -19.39 38.66 4.65
C ALA A 164 -19.24 39.60 5.87
N ALA A 165 -18.74 39.11 6.99
CA ALA A 165 -18.56 39.87 8.23
C ALA A 165 -17.16 40.48 8.36
N HIS A 166 -16.12 39.80 7.93
CA HIS A 166 -14.72 40.11 8.27
C HIS A 166 -13.79 40.15 7.05
N GLY A 167 -14.23 39.76 5.84
CA GLY A 167 -13.33 39.50 4.73
C GLY A 167 -12.34 38.40 5.08
N THR A 168 -11.06 38.58 4.76
CA THR A 168 -9.99 37.62 5.09
C THR A 168 -9.31 37.91 6.44
N ALA A 169 -9.81 38.85 7.23
CA ALA A 169 -9.26 39.14 8.56
C ALA A 169 -9.50 37.97 9.51
N ASP A 170 -8.47 37.59 10.29
CA ASP A 170 -8.48 36.49 11.26
C ASP A 170 -8.97 35.15 10.69
N LEU A 171 -8.66 34.90 9.41
CA LEU A 171 -9.05 33.70 8.71
C LEU A 171 -8.16 32.49 9.11
N HIS A 172 -8.83 31.41 9.48
CA HIS A 172 -8.20 30.12 9.78
C HIS A 172 -8.70 29.04 8.82
N ALA A 173 -8.30 29.10 7.55
CA ALA A 173 -8.71 28.16 6.52
C ALA A 173 -7.50 27.71 5.69
N ALA A 174 -7.47 26.41 5.35
CA ALA A 174 -6.51 25.91 4.37
C ALA A 174 -6.83 26.49 2.99
N GLU A 175 -5.82 26.98 2.29
CA GLU A 175 -5.95 27.73 1.05
C GLU A 175 -4.92 27.30 0.02
N SER A 176 -5.21 27.50 -1.27
CA SER A 176 -4.25 27.30 -2.36
C SER A 176 -3.33 28.51 -2.50
N GLU A 177 -3.90 29.72 -2.41
CA GLU A 177 -3.21 31.00 -2.49
C GLU A 177 -3.70 31.92 -1.37
N THR A 178 -2.81 32.74 -0.85
CA THR A 178 -3.18 33.72 0.17
C THR A 178 -3.90 34.91 -0.48
N LEU A 179 -5.19 35.04 -0.19
CA LEU A 179 -6.02 36.15 -0.65
C LEU A 179 -6.16 37.19 0.45
N SER A 180 -6.40 38.46 0.04
CA SER A 180 -6.66 39.58 0.96
C SER A 180 -7.77 40.45 0.41
N PHE A 181 -8.88 40.52 1.14
CA PHE A 181 -10.03 41.41 0.83
C PHE A 181 -10.83 41.70 2.09
N THR A 182 -11.56 42.83 2.07
CA THR A 182 -12.46 43.28 3.14
C THR A 182 -13.86 42.69 2.97
N ALA A 183 -14.67 42.76 4.02
CA ALA A 183 -16.09 42.40 3.96
C ALA A 183 -16.85 43.20 2.88
N ALA A 184 -16.53 44.48 2.71
CA ALA A 184 -17.16 45.34 1.70
C ALA A 184 -16.79 44.88 0.27
N GLU A 185 -15.53 44.52 0.02
CA GLU A 185 -15.09 43.98 -1.27
C GLU A 185 -15.77 42.64 -1.57
N TRP A 186 -15.89 41.74 -0.57
CA TRP A 186 -16.65 40.49 -0.72
C TRP A 186 -18.12 40.76 -1.10
N GLN A 187 -18.77 41.68 -0.47
CA GLN A 187 -20.16 42.02 -0.76
C GLN A 187 -20.35 42.62 -2.16
N ALA A 188 -19.33 43.32 -2.67
CA ALA A 188 -19.33 43.91 -4.02
C ALA A 188 -19.04 42.88 -5.13
N MET A 189 -18.52 41.70 -4.79
CA MET A 189 -18.21 40.64 -5.78
C MET A 189 -19.49 40.09 -6.42
N SER A 190 -19.43 39.79 -7.70
CA SER A 190 -20.42 38.97 -8.41
C SER A 190 -20.44 37.55 -7.88
N ASP A 191 -21.50 36.79 -8.16
CA ASP A 191 -21.58 35.38 -7.76
C ASP A 191 -20.44 34.54 -8.35
N VAL A 192 -20.04 34.79 -9.61
CA VAL A 192 -18.90 34.16 -10.24
C VAL A 192 -17.59 34.42 -9.47
N GLN A 193 -17.33 35.71 -9.13
CA GLN A 193 -16.14 36.07 -8.38
C GLN A 193 -16.11 35.45 -6.98
N ARG A 194 -17.26 35.37 -6.29
CA ARG A 194 -17.36 34.66 -5.00
C ARG A 194 -17.07 33.19 -5.13
N GLN A 195 -17.57 32.54 -6.16
CA GLN A 195 -17.28 31.13 -6.41
C GLN A 195 -15.79 30.89 -6.73
N GLU A 196 -15.14 31.78 -7.49
CA GLU A 196 -13.69 31.73 -7.72
C GLU A 196 -12.90 31.84 -6.41
N VAL A 197 -13.29 32.78 -5.51
CA VAL A 197 -12.68 32.90 -4.18
C VAL A 197 -12.89 31.64 -3.36
N LEU A 198 -14.12 31.11 -3.30
CA LEU A 198 -14.43 29.91 -2.52
C LEU A 198 -13.65 28.68 -3.05
N MET A 199 -13.39 28.60 -4.35
CA MET A 199 -12.60 27.52 -4.94
C MET A 199 -11.18 27.42 -4.35
N ASN A 200 -10.64 28.55 -3.90
CA ASN A 200 -9.34 28.63 -3.20
C ASN A 200 -9.32 27.89 -1.85
N TYR A 201 -10.48 27.61 -1.26
CA TYR A 201 -10.61 27.06 0.10
C TYR A 201 -11.30 25.69 0.16
N ARG A 202 -12.07 25.32 -0.87
CA ARG A 202 -12.79 24.04 -0.91
C ARG A 202 -11.86 22.84 -0.74
N ILE A 203 -12.33 21.77 -0.08
CA ILE A 203 -11.59 20.50 0.04
C ILE A 203 -11.53 19.79 -1.30
N ALA A 204 -12.64 19.73 -2.06
CA ALA A 204 -12.61 19.36 -3.49
C ALA A 204 -12.71 20.65 -4.32
N TYR A 205 -11.72 20.93 -5.12
CA TYR A 205 -11.61 22.16 -5.89
C TYR A 205 -11.13 21.94 -7.31
N LEU A 206 -11.49 22.87 -8.20
CA LEU A 206 -11.05 22.91 -9.58
C LEU A 206 -9.88 23.89 -9.70
N GLY A 207 -8.70 23.41 -10.00
CA GLY A 207 -7.48 24.23 -10.07
C GLY A 207 -6.62 23.89 -11.27
N GLU A 208 -5.75 24.82 -11.67
CA GLU A 208 -4.71 24.57 -12.65
C GLU A 208 -3.49 23.97 -11.97
N THR A 209 -3.07 22.80 -12.40
CA THR A 209 -1.93 22.11 -11.82
C THR A 209 -1.10 21.39 -12.89
N MET A 210 0.18 21.13 -12.55
CA MET A 210 1.04 20.27 -13.36
C MET A 210 0.62 18.83 -13.18
N VAL A 211 0.38 18.14 -14.29
CA VAL A 211 -0.10 16.75 -14.31
C VAL A 211 0.79 15.86 -15.16
N ASN A 212 0.79 14.58 -14.82
CA ASN A 212 1.42 13.54 -15.64
C ASN A 212 0.50 13.18 -16.81
N TRP A 213 0.64 13.86 -17.93
CA TRP A 213 -0.15 13.61 -19.13
C TRP A 213 0.49 12.53 -19.99
N CYS A 214 -0.26 11.50 -20.33
CA CYS A 214 0.15 10.47 -21.28
C CYS A 214 -0.59 10.63 -22.62
N PRO A 215 0.05 11.18 -23.67
CA PRO A 215 -0.61 11.40 -24.95
C PRO A 215 -1.12 10.12 -25.61
N ALA A 216 -0.38 9.01 -25.47
CA ALA A 216 -0.75 7.73 -26.06
C ALA A 216 -1.99 7.10 -25.40
N LEU A 217 -2.20 7.36 -24.10
CA LEU A 217 -3.36 6.90 -23.37
C LEU A 217 -4.49 7.95 -23.33
N GLY A 218 -4.21 9.19 -23.76
CA GLY A 218 -5.17 10.29 -23.77
C GLY A 218 -5.70 10.68 -22.38
N THR A 219 -4.91 10.47 -21.32
CA THR A 219 -5.36 10.71 -19.94
C THR A 219 -4.23 11.19 -19.02
N VAL A 220 -4.62 11.79 -17.90
CA VAL A 220 -3.73 12.08 -16.77
C VAL A 220 -3.50 10.80 -15.97
N LEU A 221 -2.27 10.60 -15.51
CA LEU A 221 -1.84 9.49 -14.66
C LEU A 221 -1.48 10.01 -13.26
N ALA A 222 -1.78 9.21 -12.24
CA ALA A 222 -1.28 9.44 -10.88
C ALA A 222 0.23 9.21 -10.81
N ASN A 223 0.89 9.71 -9.77
CA ASN A 223 2.34 9.55 -9.62
C ASN A 223 2.78 8.09 -9.49
N ASP A 224 1.95 7.24 -8.90
CA ASP A 224 2.14 5.80 -8.76
C ASP A 224 1.88 5.02 -10.07
N GLU A 225 1.19 5.63 -11.05
CA GLU A 225 0.98 5.07 -12.39
C GLU A 225 2.14 5.40 -13.37
N VAL A 226 3.17 6.14 -12.91
CA VAL A 226 4.32 6.53 -13.73
C VAL A 226 5.61 5.96 -13.15
N VAL A 227 6.33 5.18 -13.97
CA VAL A 227 7.61 4.56 -13.61
C VAL A 227 8.65 4.96 -14.67
N ASP A 228 9.76 5.56 -14.24
CA ASP A 228 10.86 5.97 -15.12
C ASP A 228 10.45 6.89 -16.30
N GLY A 229 9.47 7.78 -16.07
CA GLY A 229 8.98 8.72 -17.09
C GLY A 229 8.03 8.11 -18.13
N VAL A 230 7.62 6.85 -17.92
CA VAL A 230 6.64 6.17 -18.77
C VAL A 230 5.48 5.64 -17.93
N SER A 231 4.33 5.42 -18.57
CA SER A 231 3.18 4.80 -17.92
C SER A 231 3.54 3.38 -17.48
N GLU A 232 3.15 2.98 -16.26
CA GLU A 232 3.30 1.60 -15.76
C GLU A 232 2.67 0.61 -16.74
N ARG A 233 1.58 1.01 -17.37
CA ARG A 233 0.87 0.22 -18.37
C ARG A 233 1.22 0.68 -19.76
N GLY A 234 1.77 -0.21 -20.57
CA GLY A 234 2.11 0.02 -21.95
C GLY A 234 3.43 0.73 -22.19
N GLY A 235 4.11 1.23 -21.15
CA GLY A 235 5.43 1.86 -21.27
C GLY A 235 5.43 3.12 -22.13
N HIS A 236 4.32 3.87 -22.20
CA HIS A 236 4.19 5.07 -23.03
C HIS A 236 4.82 6.30 -22.36
N PRO A 237 5.50 7.17 -23.13
CA PRO A 237 6.06 8.42 -22.62
C PRO A 237 5.00 9.28 -21.92
N VAL A 238 5.37 9.82 -20.75
CA VAL A 238 4.55 10.74 -19.97
C VAL A 238 5.22 12.10 -19.96
N VAL A 239 4.44 13.16 -20.14
CA VAL A 239 4.92 14.54 -20.15
C VAL A 239 4.24 15.34 -19.06
N GLN A 240 4.96 16.32 -18.49
CA GLN A 240 4.37 17.29 -17.58
C GLN A 240 3.57 18.33 -18.37
N LYS A 241 2.32 18.54 -17.99
CA LYS A 241 1.42 19.51 -18.66
C LYS A 241 0.60 20.27 -17.62
N LYS A 242 0.47 21.57 -17.75
CA LYS A 242 -0.44 22.38 -16.95
C LYS A 242 -1.86 22.20 -17.47
N MET A 243 -2.75 21.70 -16.62
CA MET A 243 -4.15 21.46 -16.96
C MET A 243 -5.07 21.84 -15.82
N LYS A 244 -6.28 22.27 -16.17
CA LYS A 244 -7.37 22.47 -15.20
C LYS A 244 -7.90 21.08 -14.77
N GLN A 245 -7.85 20.79 -13.46
CA GLN A 245 -8.16 19.49 -12.89
C GLN A 245 -8.92 19.63 -11.59
N TRP A 246 -9.80 18.67 -11.31
CA TRP A 246 -10.29 18.48 -9.97
C TRP A 246 -9.18 18.01 -9.07
N CYS A 247 -9.09 18.57 -7.88
CA CYS A 247 -8.10 18.24 -6.87
C CYS A 247 -8.80 18.03 -5.52
N LEU A 248 -8.22 17.16 -4.68
CA LEU A 248 -8.61 17.03 -3.28
C LEU A 248 -7.50 17.57 -2.38
N ARG A 249 -7.86 18.42 -1.41
CA ARG A 249 -6.94 19.09 -0.49
C ARG A 249 -6.47 18.16 0.63
N VAL A 250 -5.80 17.06 0.23
CA VAL A 250 -5.22 16.07 1.15
C VAL A 250 -4.15 16.71 2.03
N SER A 251 -3.43 17.70 1.50
CA SER A 251 -2.39 18.44 2.22
C SER A 251 -2.90 19.12 3.49
N ALA A 252 -4.16 19.54 3.53
CA ALA A 252 -4.78 20.13 4.72
C ALA A 252 -4.85 19.16 5.90
N TYR A 253 -4.90 17.86 5.63
CA TYR A 253 -4.94 16.79 6.63
C TYR A 253 -3.56 16.23 7.00
N ALA A 254 -2.48 16.78 6.44
CA ALA A 254 -1.12 16.24 6.59
C ALA A 254 -0.69 16.07 8.07
N GLY A 255 -0.99 17.03 8.93
CA GLY A 255 -0.72 16.94 10.37
C GLY A 255 -1.45 15.77 11.02
N ARG A 256 -2.77 15.69 10.83
CA ARG A 256 -3.59 14.59 11.37
C ARG A 256 -3.22 13.23 10.79
N LEU A 257 -2.79 13.16 9.51
CA LEU A 257 -2.30 11.93 8.90
C LEU A 257 -0.99 11.46 9.55
N LEU A 258 -0.11 12.37 9.96
CA LEU A 258 1.11 12.03 10.71
C LEU A 258 0.81 11.58 12.13
N ASP A 259 0.03 12.35 12.85
CA ASP A 259 -0.26 12.09 14.27
C ASP A 259 -1.00 10.77 14.46
N GLY A 260 -1.96 10.48 13.59
CA GLY A 260 -2.72 9.22 13.59
C GLY A 260 -1.86 7.96 13.43
N LEU A 261 -0.69 8.04 12.82
CA LEU A 261 0.21 6.88 12.69
C LEU A 261 0.68 6.32 14.05
N ASN A 262 0.67 7.16 15.09
CA ASN A 262 1.13 6.73 16.42
C ASN A 262 0.15 5.77 17.10
N GLU A 263 -1.12 5.79 16.71
CA GLU A 263 -2.19 4.97 17.28
C GLU A 263 -2.42 3.65 16.52
N LEU A 264 -1.79 3.47 15.36
CA LEU A 264 -2.01 2.33 14.48
C LEU A 264 -1.07 1.16 14.80
N ASP A 265 -1.63 -0.05 14.82
CA ASP A 265 -0.87 -1.31 14.90
C ASP A 265 -0.41 -1.73 13.50
N TRP A 266 0.47 -0.90 12.92
CA TRP A 266 1.09 -1.09 11.61
C TRP A 266 2.60 -1.29 11.77
N THR A 267 3.23 -1.94 10.79
CA THR A 267 4.69 -2.11 10.81
C THR A 267 5.41 -0.77 10.73
N ASP A 268 6.56 -0.67 11.41
CA ASP A 268 7.39 0.54 11.37
C ASP A 268 7.79 0.95 9.95
N SER A 269 8.05 -0.03 9.09
CA SER A 269 8.38 0.21 7.67
C SER A 269 7.28 0.97 6.94
N ILE A 270 6.02 0.59 7.11
CA ILE A 270 4.86 1.28 6.48
C ILE A 270 4.69 2.67 7.09
N LYS A 271 4.79 2.79 8.43
CA LYS A 271 4.68 4.09 9.10
C LYS A 271 5.77 5.06 8.62
N GLU A 272 7.03 4.61 8.51
CA GLU A 272 8.12 5.42 8.00
C GLU A 272 7.94 5.79 6.53
N THR A 273 7.44 4.87 5.70
CA THR A 273 7.11 5.17 4.31
C THR A 273 6.09 6.30 4.21
N GLN A 274 5.02 6.26 5.02
CA GLN A 274 4.04 7.35 5.07
C GLN A 274 4.59 8.64 5.66
N ARG A 275 5.39 8.59 6.75
CA ARG A 275 6.05 9.77 7.32
C ARG A 275 6.93 10.46 6.30
N ASN A 276 7.71 9.70 5.56
CA ASN A 276 8.58 10.22 4.50
C ASN A 276 7.78 10.80 3.32
N TRP A 277 6.67 10.17 2.95
CA TRP A 277 5.79 10.66 1.89
C TRP A 277 5.10 11.97 2.26
N ILE A 278 4.56 12.04 3.48
CA ILE A 278 3.94 13.27 4.02
C ILE A 278 5.00 14.36 4.22
N GLY A 279 6.19 13.99 4.70
CA GLY A 279 7.39 14.80 4.70
C GLY A 279 7.24 16.13 5.43
N ARG A 280 6.92 16.09 6.74
CA ARG A 280 6.86 17.28 7.58
C ARG A 280 8.24 17.93 7.72
N SER A 281 8.32 19.22 7.46
CA SER A 281 9.49 20.03 7.72
C SER A 281 9.09 21.35 8.36
N GLU A 282 9.73 21.71 9.45
CA GLU A 282 9.57 23.04 10.07
C GLU A 282 10.73 23.93 9.68
N GLY A 283 10.41 25.06 9.13
CA GLY A 283 11.40 26.02 8.66
C GLY A 283 10.93 27.46 8.80
N THR A 284 11.66 28.35 8.14
CA THR A 284 11.42 29.79 8.13
C THR A 284 11.18 30.24 6.70
N GLU A 285 10.05 30.87 6.46
CA GLU A 285 9.84 31.71 5.26
C GLU A 285 10.49 33.05 5.50
N MET A 286 11.30 33.53 4.56
CA MET A 286 11.94 34.84 4.60
C MET A 286 11.75 35.59 3.30
N GLU A 287 11.40 36.87 3.40
CA GLU A 287 11.19 37.75 2.26
C GLU A 287 12.51 38.44 1.84
N PHE A 288 12.82 38.36 0.55
CA PHE A 288 13.94 39.05 -0.07
C PHE A 288 13.40 40.10 -1.04
N ALA A 289 13.87 41.34 -0.88
CA ALA A 289 13.62 42.39 -1.84
C ALA A 289 14.57 42.26 -3.05
N VAL A 290 14.13 42.70 -4.22
CA VAL A 290 14.94 42.77 -5.44
C VAL A 290 15.51 44.19 -5.54
N LYS A 291 16.80 44.29 -5.80
CA LYS A 291 17.49 45.60 -5.96
C LYS A 291 16.88 46.39 -7.11
N ASP A 292 16.67 47.69 -6.86
CA ASP A 292 16.14 48.67 -7.82
C ASP A 292 14.76 48.27 -8.41
N SER A 293 13.95 47.56 -7.60
CA SER A 293 12.63 47.05 -7.99
C SER A 293 11.68 47.01 -6.78
N ASP A 294 10.37 47.07 -7.03
CA ASP A 294 9.34 46.85 -6.02
C ASP A 294 9.03 45.36 -5.82
N VAL A 295 9.66 44.49 -6.61
CA VAL A 295 9.45 43.03 -6.53
C VAL A 295 10.09 42.48 -5.27
N LYS A 296 9.35 41.63 -4.59
CA LYS A 296 9.82 40.82 -3.47
C LYS A 296 9.47 39.37 -3.70
N PHE A 297 10.25 38.47 -3.17
CA PHE A 297 9.94 37.04 -3.20
C PHE A 297 10.31 36.36 -1.88
N THR A 298 9.63 35.31 -1.59
CA THR A 298 9.81 34.55 -0.35
C THR A 298 10.57 33.24 -0.63
N ILE A 299 11.49 32.92 0.26
CA ILE A 299 12.14 31.59 0.29
C ILE A 299 11.70 30.82 1.52
N PHE A 300 11.83 29.51 1.48
CA PHE A 300 11.67 28.63 2.64
C PHE A 300 12.98 27.90 2.92
N THR A 301 13.43 27.92 4.18
CA THR A 301 14.61 27.17 4.61
C THR A 301 14.43 26.51 5.97
N THR A 302 14.95 25.28 6.11
CA THR A 302 15.06 24.61 7.41
C THR A 302 16.35 24.99 8.15
N ARG A 303 17.26 25.68 7.46
CA ARG A 303 18.54 26.13 7.95
C ARG A 303 18.61 27.67 8.00
N ALA A 304 17.73 28.28 8.78
CA ALA A 304 17.67 29.73 8.95
C ALA A 304 18.97 30.33 9.52
N ASP A 305 19.73 29.52 10.27
CA ASP A 305 21.06 29.86 10.79
C ASP A 305 22.07 30.20 9.70
N THR A 306 21.90 29.76 8.47
CA THR A 306 22.86 29.93 7.39
C THR A 306 22.67 31.20 6.57
N ILE A 307 21.77 32.12 6.98
CA ILE A 307 21.44 33.35 6.27
C ILE A 307 22.65 34.23 5.95
N PHE A 308 23.71 34.20 6.74
CA PHE A 308 24.94 34.95 6.54
C PHE A 308 25.90 34.31 5.53
N GLY A 309 25.64 33.07 5.10
CA GLY A 309 26.43 32.36 4.10
C GLY A 309 25.76 32.29 2.73
N VAL A 310 24.68 33.01 2.56
CA VAL A 310 23.96 33.07 1.27
C VAL A 310 24.80 33.88 0.29
N THR A 311 25.22 33.26 -0.80
CA THR A 311 26.07 33.88 -1.82
C THR A 311 25.38 34.03 -3.18
N PHE A 312 24.26 33.29 -3.40
CA PHE A 312 23.40 33.48 -4.55
C PHE A 312 21.98 33.01 -4.21
N MET A 313 21.00 33.45 -5.01
CA MET A 313 19.63 32.97 -4.97
C MET A 313 19.38 32.13 -6.22
N VAL A 314 18.47 31.15 -6.13
CA VAL A 314 18.11 30.33 -7.30
C VAL A 314 16.61 30.23 -7.43
N LEU A 315 16.11 30.46 -8.65
CA LEU A 315 14.73 30.29 -9.04
C LEU A 315 14.55 29.00 -9.81
N ALA A 316 13.42 28.33 -9.60
CA ALA A 316 12.99 27.26 -10.48
C ALA A 316 12.70 27.82 -11.89
N PRO A 317 13.07 27.12 -12.96
CA PRO A 317 12.83 27.59 -14.34
C PRO A 317 11.37 27.85 -14.68
N GLU A 318 10.45 27.17 -13.97
CA GLU A 318 8.99 27.30 -14.14
C GLU A 318 8.38 28.45 -13.34
N SER A 319 9.16 29.11 -12.49
CA SER A 319 8.67 30.18 -11.62
C SER A 319 8.27 31.41 -12.45
N GLU A 320 7.13 32.02 -12.11
CA GLU A 320 6.69 33.28 -12.72
C GLU A 320 7.66 34.45 -12.44
N LEU A 321 8.45 34.34 -11.37
CA LEU A 321 9.50 35.29 -11.04
C LEU A 321 10.61 35.35 -12.11
N VAL A 322 10.82 34.29 -12.87
CA VAL A 322 11.85 34.25 -13.93
C VAL A 322 11.61 35.35 -14.96
N ALA A 323 10.37 35.53 -15.42
CA ALA A 323 10.03 36.57 -16.38
C ALA A 323 10.16 38.00 -15.80
N GLN A 324 9.84 38.14 -14.48
CA GLN A 324 9.91 39.44 -13.78
C GLN A 324 11.34 39.87 -13.47
N LEU A 325 12.22 38.92 -13.17
CA LEU A 325 13.60 39.18 -12.72
C LEU A 325 14.64 39.07 -13.82
N THR A 326 14.27 38.63 -15.01
CA THR A 326 15.19 38.53 -16.14
C THR A 326 15.37 39.92 -16.78
N THR A 327 16.61 40.42 -16.80
CA THR A 327 16.94 41.68 -17.45
C THR A 327 16.92 41.54 -18.99
N ALA A 328 16.78 42.69 -19.69
CA ALA A 328 16.61 42.68 -21.14
C ALA A 328 17.80 42.03 -21.86
N ASP A 329 19.02 42.25 -21.36
CA ASP A 329 20.26 41.71 -21.91
C ASP A 329 20.46 40.21 -21.67
N ARG A 330 19.72 39.63 -20.73
CA ARG A 330 19.75 38.17 -20.38
C ARG A 330 18.59 37.39 -20.93
N ARG A 331 17.60 38.04 -21.50
CA ARG A 331 16.33 37.44 -21.90
C ARG A 331 16.47 36.23 -22.81
N GLU A 332 17.26 36.36 -23.89
CA GLU A 332 17.45 35.30 -24.88
C GLU A 332 18.08 34.03 -24.25
N GLU A 333 19.11 34.21 -23.43
CA GLU A 333 19.80 33.12 -22.73
C GLU A 333 18.87 32.41 -21.73
N VAL A 334 18.10 33.17 -20.95
CA VAL A 334 17.15 32.64 -19.96
C VAL A 334 16.00 31.89 -20.63
N GLU A 335 15.39 32.45 -21.65
CA GLU A 335 14.30 31.81 -22.40
C GLU A 335 14.74 30.48 -23.04
N ALA A 336 15.95 30.44 -23.63
CA ALA A 336 16.54 29.23 -24.18
C ALA A 336 16.76 28.16 -23.11
N TYR A 337 17.26 28.55 -21.92
CA TYR A 337 17.46 27.64 -20.78
C TYR A 337 16.12 27.07 -20.25
N VAL A 338 15.11 27.91 -20.05
CA VAL A 338 13.78 27.52 -19.60
C VAL A 338 13.14 26.53 -20.57
N ALA A 339 13.20 26.82 -21.88
CA ALA A 339 12.68 25.95 -22.94
C ALA A 339 13.38 24.58 -22.97
N ALA A 340 14.68 24.53 -22.73
CA ALA A 340 15.44 23.29 -22.68
C ALA A 340 15.06 22.45 -21.45
N THR A 341 14.90 23.11 -20.29
CA THR A 341 14.54 22.44 -19.04
C THR A 341 13.11 21.91 -19.05
N ALA A 342 12.17 22.60 -19.69
CA ALA A 342 10.77 22.18 -19.80
C ALA A 342 10.58 20.82 -20.52
N LYS A 343 11.58 20.35 -21.24
CA LYS A 343 11.60 19.02 -21.89
C LYS A 343 11.96 17.88 -20.94
N ARG A 344 12.36 18.17 -19.71
CA ARG A 344 12.84 17.20 -18.72
C ARG A 344 11.85 17.05 -17.58
N THR A 345 11.63 15.81 -17.13
CA THR A 345 10.78 15.52 -15.97
C THR A 345 11.48 15.93 -14.66
N GLU A 346 10.70 16.19 -13.61
CA GLU A 346 11.26 16.46 -12.27
C GLU A 346 12.18 15.33 -11.80
N ARG A 347 11.82 14.08 -12.10
CA ARG A 347 12.62 12.91 -11.71
C ARG A 347 13.97 12.87 -12.42
N GLU A 348 14.01 13.15 -13.71
CA GLU A 348 15.25 13.26 -14.48
C GLU A 348 16.12 14.38 -13.94
N ARG A 349 15.54 15.50 -13.53
CA ARG A 349 16.24 16.64 -12.94
C ARG A 349 16.80 16.29 -11.57
N ILE A 350 16.08 15.55 -10.73
CA ILE A 350 16.55 15.09 -9.41
C ILE A 350 17.68 14.06 -9.54
N ALA A 351 17.58 13.17 -10.52
CA ALA A 351 18.57 12.11 -10.76
C ALA A 351 19.85 12.61 -11.45
N ASP A 352 19.75 13.68 -12.20
CA ASP A 352 20.88 14.25 -12.96
C ASP A 352 21.79 15.03 -12.03
N ARG A 353 23.07 14.67 -12.03
CA ARG A 353 24.12 15.36 -11.26
C ARG A 353 24.85 16.44 -12.06
N ARG A 354 24.47 16.69 -13.31
CA ARG A 354 25.04 17.75 -14.11
C ARG A 354 24.61 19.10 -13.55
N VAL A 355 25.58 20.01 -13.42
CA VAL A 355 25.32 21.37 -13.00
C VAL A 355 24.96 22.21 -14.20
N SER A 356 23.82 22.89 -14.17
CA SER A 356 23.40 23.83 -15.19
C SER A 356 22.67 25.02 -14.57
N GLY A 357 22.71 26.15 -15.20
CA GLY A 357 22.01 27.34 -14.77
C GLY A 357 22.34 28.56 -15.61
N VAL A 358 21.55 29.61 -15.41
CA VAL A 358 21.72 30.88 -16.11
C VAL A 358 21.51 32.07 -15.16
N PHE A 359 22.28 33.12 -15.27
CA PHE A 359 22.12 34.33 -14.48
C PHE A 359 20.96 35.19 -15.00
N SER A 360 20.06 35.63 -14.12
CA SER A 360 18.91 36.44 -14.48
C SER A 360 19.23 37.90 -14.82
N GLY A 361 20.39 38.40 -14.40
CA GLY A 361 20.77 39.83 -14.47
C GLY A 361 20.35 40.61 -13.24
N SER A 362 19.50 40.07 -12.35
CA SER A 362 19.00 40.77 -11.16
C SER A 362 19.72 40.33 -9.88
N TYR A 363 19.59 41.17 -8.85
CA TYR A 363 20.14 40.94 -7.50
C TYR A 363 19.04 41.04 -6.46
N ALA A 364 19.04 40.11 -5.50
CA ALA A 364 18.25 40.18 -4.27
C ALA A 364 19.07 40.90 -3.17
N VAL A 365 18.39 41.36 -2.14
CA VAL A 365 19.03 42.05 -1.01
C VAL A 365 18.87 41.20 0.25
N ASN A 366 19.97 40.83 0.92
CA ASN A 366 19.94 40.08 2.17
C ASN A 366 19.25 40.93 3.25
N PRO A 367 18.13 40.45 3.85
CA PRO A 367 17.36 41.23 4.82
C PRO A 367 18.08 41.51 6.15
N PHE A 368 19.20 40.82 6.41
CA PHE A 368 20.00 40.99 7.62
C PHE A 368 21.23 41.91 7.42
N THR A 369 21.86 41.89 6.26
CA THR A 369 23.12 42.60 6.00
C THR A 369 22.95 43.76 5.00
N GLY A 370 21.93 43.72 4.16
CA GLY A 370 21.76 44.63 3.03
C GLY A 370 22.70 44.33 1.84
N GLU A 371 23.46 43.24 1.89
CA GLU A 371 24.32 42.82 0.79
C GLU A 371 23.53 42.37 -0.43
N GLU A 372 24.04 42.67 -1.61
CA GLU A 372 23.43 42.28 -2.89
C GLU A 372 23.84 40.85 -3.24
N ILE A 373 22.84 40.02 -3.64
CA ILE A 373 22.99 38.61 -3.91
C ILE A 373 22.49 38.31 -5.34
N PRO A 374 23.32 37.79 -6.26
CA PRO A 374 22.89 37.49 -7.62
C PRO A 374 21.80 36.45 -7.64
N VAL A 375 20.81 36.65 -8.54
CA VAL A 375 19.67 35.73 -8.75
C VAL A 375 19.92 34.89 -9.99
N TRP A 376 20.01 33.58 -9.80
CA TRP A 376 20.23 32.58 -10.85
C TRP A 376 18.94 31.79 -11.10
N ILE A 377 18.89 31.09 -12.23
CA ILE A 377 17.84 30.15 -12.59
C ILE A 377 18.51 28.81 -12.83
N SER A 378 18.04 27.76 -12.16
CA SER A 378 18.60 26.41 -12.31
C SER A 378 17.59 25.31 -12.13
N ASP A 379 17.76 24.24 -12.87
CA ASP A 379 16.89 23.07 -12.91
C ASP A 379 16.98 22.17 -11.67
N TYR A 380 17.95 22.38 -10.76
CA TYR A 380 17.96 21.65 -9.48
C TYR A 380 16.97 22.20 -8.45
N VAL A 381 16.36 23.36 -8.71
CA VAL A 381 15.26 23.93 -7.91
C VAL A 381 13.94 23.61 -8.58
N LEU A 382 12.99 23.11 -7.81
CA LEU A 382 11.68 22.70 -8.31
C LEU A 382 10.59 23.68 -7.85
N ALA A 383 9.73 24.11 -8.76
CA ALA A 383 8.64 25.06 -8.47
C ALA A 383 7.60 24.46 -7.50
N GLY A 384 7.41 23.16 -7.52
CA GLY A 384 6.45 22.46 -6.66
C GLY A 384 6.96 22.20 -5.24
N TYR A 385 8.18 22.63 -4.88
CA TYR A 385 8.72 22.47 -3.55
C TYR A 385 9.05 23.83 -2.93
N GLY A 386 8.41 24.14 -1.79
CA GLY A 386 8.56 25.43 -1.13
C GLY A 386 7.91 26.57 -1.94
N THR A 387 8.66 27.61 -2.18
CA THR A 387 8.22 28.83 -2.90
C THR A 387 8.71 28.86 -4.36
N GLY A 388 9.41 27.83 -4.83
CA GLY A 388 10.08 27.83 -6.14
C GLY A 388 11.32 28.75 -6.20
N ALA A 389 11.75 29.30 -5.06
CA ALA A 389 12.95 30.09 -4.89
C ALA A 389 13.72 29.61 -3.67
N ILE A 390 15.03 29.54 -3.74
CA ILE A 390 15.91 29.18 -2.62
C ILE A 390 17.00 30.23 -2.39
N MET A 391 17.43 30.37 -1.16
CA MET A 391 18.72 30.96 -0.83
C MET A 391 19.78 29.85 -0.88
N ALA A 392 20.85 30.06 -1.61
CA ALA A 392 21.91 29.06 -1.78
C ALA A 392 23.06 29.32 -0.79
N VAL A 393 23.45 28.28 -0.08
CA VAL A 393 24.52 28.29 0.92
C VAL A 393 25.54 27.23 0.58
N PRO A 394 26.47 27.51 -0.33
CA PRO A 394 27.37 26.51 -0.91
C PRO A 394 28.32 25.86 0.10
N ALA A 395 28.62 26.51 1.22
CA ALA A 395 29.45 25.90 2.26
C ALA A 395 28.79 24.73 2.98
N HIS A 396 27.45 24.66 2.97
CA HIS A 396 26.66 23.74 3.81
C HIS A 396 25.51 23.00 3.06
N ASP A 397 25.54 23.02 1.72
CA ASP A 397 24.66 22.21 0.85
C ASP A 397 25.49 21.75 -0.38
N SER A 398 25.50 20.45 -0.62
CA SER A 398 26.34 19.85 -1.68
C SER A 398 25.93 20.26 -3.10
N ARG A 399 24.64 20.53 -3.34
CA ARG A 399 24.15 20.98 -4.65
C ARG A 399 24.53 22.43 -4.89
N ASP A 400 24.35 23.27 -3.88
CA ASP A 400 24.77 24.68 -3.91
C ASP A 400 26.28 24.79 -4.07
N TYR A 401 27.05 23.90 -3.41
CA TYR A 401 28.50 23.80 -3.54
C TYR A 401 28.91 23.48 -4.98
N ALA A 402 28.34 22.45 -5.57
CA ALA A 402 28.64 22.08 -6.95
C ALA A 402 28.32 23.22 -7.93
N PHE A 403 27.21 23.91 -7.71
CA PHE A 403 26.81 25.08 -8.51
C PHE A 403 27.80 26.24 -8.34
N ALA A 404 28.14 26.59 -7.11
CA ALA A 404 29.10 27.67 -6.82
C ALA A 404 30.47 27.40 -7.43
N ARG A 405 30.96 26.18 -7.35
CA ARG A 405 32.24 25.77 -7.96
C ARG A 405 32.19 25.85 -9.50
N HIS A 406 31.07 25.46 -10.09
CA HIS A 406 30.92 25.51 -11.56
C HIS A 406 30.89 26.92 -12.12
N PHE A 407 30.21 27.85 -11.41
CA PHE A 407 30.06 29.24 -11.83
C PHE A 407 30.98 30.24 -11.14
N ASP A 408 31.99 29.75 -10.42
CA ASP A 408 32.99 30.56 -9.67
C ASP A 408 32.33 31.56 -8.72
N LEU A 409 31.33 31.10 -7.94
CA LEU A 409 30.62 31.90 -6.96
C LEU A 409 31.27 31.75 -5.56
N PRO A 410 31.17 32.77 -4.68
CA PRO A 410 31.77 32.72 -3.33
C PRO A 410 31.20 31.59 -2.47
N ILE A 411 32.05 30.97 -1.65
CA ILE A 411 31.71 29.95 -0.67
C ILE A 411 32.19 30.44 0.72
N VAL A 412 31.24 30.61 1.64
CA VAL A 412 31.49 31.16 2.98
C VAL A 412 31.21 30.12 4.05
N PRO A 413 32.21 29.52 4.71
CA PRO A 413 31.98 28.55 5.78
C PRO A 413 31.39 29.23 7.01
N LEU A 414 30.35 28.64 7.62
CA LEU A 414 29.61 29.17 8.76
C LEU A 414 29.76 28.33 10.03
N ILE A 415 30.51 27.23 9.99
CA ILE A 415 30.78 26.37 11.15
C ILE A 415 32.29 26.36 11.42
N GLU A 416 32.66 26.49 12.68
CA GLU A 416 34.06 26.49 13.09
C GLU A 416 34.75 25.17 12.67
N GLY A 417 35.95 25.33 12.02
CA GLY A 417 36.73 24.17 11.57
C GLY A 417 36.18 23.47 10.32
N ALA A 418 35.15 24.01 9.69
CA ALA A 418 34.62 23.45 8.43
C ALA A 418 35.63 23.68 7.29
N ASP A 419 36.13 22.59 6.70
CA ASP A 419 36.93 22.62 5.48
C ASP A 419 35.99 22.47 4.27
N VAL A 420 35.91 23.51 3.46
CA VAL A 420 35.10 23.58 2.26
C VAL A 420 35.95 23.69 0.97
N SER A 421 37.20 23.29 1.04
CA SER A 421 38.10 23.37 -0.11
C SER A 421 37.80 22.39 -1.22
N GLU A 422 37.35 21.19 -0.88
CA GLU A 422 37.07 20.11 -1.85
C GLU A 422 35.57 19.74 -1.92
N GLU A 423 34.84 19.88 -0.80
CA GLU A 423 33.43 19.54 -0.70
C GLU A 423 32.69 20.45 0.30
N SER A 424 31.34 20.42 0.30
CA SER A 424 30.52 21.12 1.29
C SER A 424 30.60 20.44 2.66
N PHE A 425 30.42 21.22 3.71
CA PHE A 425 30.31 20.72 5.08
C PHE A 425 28.84 20.68 5.51
N ASP A 426 28.15 19.59 5.18
CA ASP A 426 26.68 19.47 5.32
C ASP A 426 26.21 19.10 6.75
N SER A 427 27.13 19.07 7.74
CA SER A 427 26.79 18.80 9.14
C SER A 427 25.79 19.82 9.69
N LYS A 428 24.85 19.32 10.49
CA LYS A 428 23.88 20.13 11.24
C LYS A 428 24.31 20.39 12.67
N GLU A 429 25.54 20.07 13.01
CA GLU A 429 26.13 20.24 14.34
C GLU A 429 27.40 21.08 14.26
N GLY A 430 27.72 21.82 15.33
CA GLY A 430 28.90 22.64 15.46
C GLY A 430 28.59 24.03 15.99
N THR A 431 29.65 24.83 16.16
CA THR A 431 29.60 26.25 16.58
C THR A 431 29.57 27.15 15.35
N VAL A 432 28.61 28.08 15.33
CA VAL A 432 28.44 29.01 14.21
C VAL A 432 29.53 30.10 14.25
N THR A 433 30.10 30.38 13.09
CA THR A 433 31.10 31.45 12.84
C THR A 433 30.74 32.21 11.55
N ASN A 434 31.43 33.31 11.27
CA ASN A 434 31.16 34.16 10.10
C ASN A 434 29.72 34.60 9.92
N SER A 435 28.98 34.71 11.01
CA SER A 435 27.54 35.00 11.02
C SER A 435 27.24 36.20 11.96
N PRO A 436 27.63 37.44 11.60
CA PRO A 436 28.26 37.89 10.33
C PRO A 436 29.77 37.71 10.28
N ARG A 437 30.30 37.85 9.06
CA ARG A 437 31.75 37.98 8.82
C ARG A 437 32.32 39.28 9.45
N ALA A 438 33.57 39.30 9.76
CA ALA A 438 34.25 40.48 10.29
C ALA A 438 34.06 41.68 9.34
N GLY A 439 33.65 42.84 9.90
CA GLY A 439 33.42 44.07 9.15
C GLY A 439 32.04 44.20 8.46
N VAL A 440 31.20 43.21 8.55
CA VAL A 440 29.80 43.28 8.01
C VAL A 440 28.89 43.80 9.09
N THR A 441 28.16 44.90 8.77
CA THR A 441 27.15 45.47 9.65
C THR A 441 25.82 44.70 9.43
N THR A 442 25.17 44.35 10.52
CA THR A 442 23.87 43.68 10.48
C THR A 442 22.78 44.55 11.04
N ARG A 443 21.53 44.19 10.68
CA ARG A 443 20.34 44.83 11.23
C ARG A 443 20.33 44.71 12.76
N GLU A 444 20.29 45.86 13.47
CA GLU A 444 20.28 45.91 14.93
C GLU A 444 21.42 45.15 15.63
N GLY A 445 22.57 44.95 14.93
CA GLY A 445 23.70 44.22 15.49
C GLY A 445 23.47 42.72 15.67
N PHE A 446 22.49 42.14 14.99
CA PHE A 446 22.20 40.70 15.11
C PHE A 446 23.39 39.82 14.71
N SER A 447 23.73 38.88 15.56
CA SER A 447 24.86 37.95 15.36
C SER A 447 24.53 36.54 15.88
N LEU A 448 25.01 35.53 15.15
CA LEU A 448 24.89 34.11 15.51
C LEU A 448 26.25 33.52 15.91
N ASN A 449 27.35 34.30 15.85
CA ASN A 449 28.68 33.81 16.14
C ASN A 449 28.77 33.27 17.56
N GLY A 450 29.34 32.07 17.71
CA GLY A 450 29.54 31.37 18.99
C GLY A 450 28.33 30.56 19.48
N LEU A 451 27.17 30.62 18.78
CA LEU A 451 26.01 29.77 19.08
C LEU A 451 26.20 28.38 18.47
N SER A 452 25.58 27.37 19.08
CA SER A 452 25.40 26.10 18.40
C SER A 452 24.41 26.27 17.23
N VAL A 453 24.48 25.41 16.23
CA VAL A 453 23.53 25.43 15.08
C VAL A 453 22.08 25.44 15.54
N LYS A 454 21.72 24.67 16.56
CA LYS A 454 20.37 24.60 17.11
C LYS A 454 19.91 25.95 17.72
N GLU A 455 20.78 26.57 18.50
CA GLU A 455 20.53 27.89 19.10
C GLU A 455 20.47 28.97 18.03
N ALA A 456 21.32 28.90 17.00
CA ALA A 456 21.32 29.83 15.89
C ALA A 456 20.04 29.77 15.07
N ILE A 457 19.49 28.57 14.79
CA ILE A 457 18.20 28.38 14.15
C ILE A 457 17.09 29.04 14.98
N ALA A 458 17.08 28.81 16.30
CA ALA A 458 16.07 29.38 17.20
C ALA A 458 16.15 30.91 17.25
N ALA A 459 17.36 31.46 17.36
CA ALA A 459 17.59 32.90 17.39
C ALA A 459 17.15 33.56 16.07
N THR A 460 17.46 32.95 14.93
CA THR A 460 17.07 33.50 13.62
C THR A 460 15.55 33.48 13.44
N LYS A 461 14.89 32.37 13.82
CA LYS A 461 13.42 32.27 13.81
C LYS A 461 12.77 33.39 14.64
N ALA A 462 13.24 33.60 15.85
CA ALA A 462 12.76 34.65 16.74
C ALA A 462 12.97 36.06 16.15
N PHE A 463 14.16 36.34 15.60
CA PHE A 463 14.48 37.61 14.97
C PHE A 463 13.62 37.88 13.72
N VAL A 464 13.48 36.91 12.82
CA VAL A 464 12.64 37.02 11.61
C VAL A 464 11.21 37.36 11.96
N THR A 465 10.64 36.69 12.96
CA THR A 465 9.27 36.90 13.41
C THR A 465 9.10 38.27 14.06
N ALA A 466 10.01 38.67 14.96
CA ALA A 466 9.93 39.94 15.68
C ALA A 466 10.05 41.16 14.76
N HIS A 467 10.77 41.04 13.65
CA HIS A 467 11.05 42.15 12.74
C HIS A 467 10.22 42.12 11.45
N GLY A 468 9.27 41.21 11.35
CA GLY A 468 8.40 41.09 10.18
C GLY A 468 9.14 40.74 8.88
N LEU A 469 10.28 40.04 8.98
CA LEU A 469 11.10 39.62 7.83
C LEU A 469 10.58 38.30 7.22
N GLY A 470 9.62 37.70 7.86
CA GLY A 470 9.04 36.41 7.46
C GLY A 470 8.31 35.75 8.62
N ARG A 471 8.15 34.45 8.55
CA ARG A 471 7.43 33.65 9.56
C ARG A 471 7.99 32.23 9.69
N VAL A 472 7.78 31.62 10.85
CA VAL A 472 8.01 30.18 11.03
C VAL A 472 6.84 29.45 10.40
N LYS A 473 7.12 28.44 9.59
CA LYS A 473 6.12 27.66 8.88
C LYS A 473 6.44 26.18 8.91
N THR A 474 5.42 25.37 9.13
CA THR A 474 5.47 23.94 8.90
C THR A 474 5.03 23.68 7.46
N ASN A 475 5.89 23.05 6.69
CA ASN A 475 5.61 22.60 5.33
C ASN A 475 5.52 21.07 5.29
N TYR A 476 4.74 20.61 4.34
CA TYR A 476 4.60 19.18 4.04
C TYR A 476 4.98 18.92 2.58
N ARG A 477 5.63 17.79 2.31
CA ARG A 477 5.90 17.35 0.94
C ARG A 477 4.64 16.82 0.26
N LEU A 478 3.69 16.31 1.06
CA LEU A 478 2.41 15.81 0.58
C LEU A 478 1.69 16.89 -0.23
N ARG A 479 1.33 16.56 -1.45
CA ARG A 479 0.59 17.43 -2.37
C ARG A 479 -0.88 17.02 -2.41
N ASP A 480 -1.73 17.95 -2.85
CA ASP A 480 -3.13 17.66 -3.13
C ASP A 480 -3.26 16.60 -4.21
N ALA A 481 -4.25 15.73 -4.08
CA ALA A 481 -4.49 14.67 -5.02
C ALA A 481 -5.15 15.21 -6.29
N ILE A 482 -4.57 14.91 -7.45
CA ILE A 482 -5.20 15.15 -8.75
C ILE A 482 -6.32 14.13 -8.91
N PHE A 483 -7.54 14.61 -9.00
CA PHE A 483 -8.75 13.80 -8.87
C PHE A 483 -9.56 13.65 -10.14
N SER A 484 -9.17 14.25 -11.25
CA SER A 484 -9.82 14.05 -12.56
C SER A 484 -9.02 13.13 -13.46
N ARG A 485 -9.75 12.34 -14.27
CA ARG A 485 -9.22 11.49 -15.34
C ARG A 485 -9.97 11.73 -16.62
N GLN A 486 -9.24 11.85 -17.73
CA GLN A 486 -9.78 12.00 -19.07
C GLN A 486 -10.08 10.62 -19.65
N ARG A 487 -11.00 9.89 -18.99
CA ARG A 487 -11.42 8.55 -19.39
C ARG A 487 -12.93 8.38 -19.24
N TYR A 488 -13.48 7.37 -19.91
CA TYR A 488 -14.90 7.01 -19.84
C TYR A 488 -15.17 6.13 -18.63
N TRP A 489 -14.38 5.05 -18.43
CA TRP A 489 -14.66 4.05 -17.41
C TRP A 489 -14.16 4.48 -16.02
N GLY A 490 -14.98 5.26 -15.35
CA GLY A 490 -14.77 5.83 -14.03
C GLY A 490 -16.05 6.45 -13.49
N GLU A 491 -16.07 6.78 -12.21
CA GLU A 491 -17.19 7.47 -11.57
C GLU A 491 -17.37 8.87 -12.17
N PRO A 492 -18.56 9.22 -12.69
CA PRO A 492 -18.81 10.57 -13.19
C PRO A 492 -18.88 11.58 -12.04
N PHE A 493 -18.38 12.79 -12.30
CA PHE A 493 -18.54 13.92 -11.37
C PHE A 493 -19.99 14.42 -11.39
N PRO A 494 -20.64 14.62 -10.24
CA PRO A 494 -21.98 15.19 -10.17
C PRO A 494 -21.94 16.72 -10.32
N VAL A 495 -21.41 17.20 -11.45
CA VAL A 495 -21.11 18.62 -11.69
C VAL A 495 -21.58 19.03 -13.09
N TYR A 496 -22.26 20.18 -13.16
CA TYR A 496 -22.54 20.90 -14.40
C TYR A 496 -21.93 22.31 -14.36
N TYR A 497 -21.79 22.94 -15.51
CA TYR A 497 -21.13 24.24 -15.64
C TYR A 497 -22.11 25.34 -16.04
N LYS A 498 -22.24 26.35 -15.18
CA LYS A 498 -23.03 27.56 -15.40
C LYS A 498 -22.12 28.77 -15.26
N ASP A 499 -22.14 29.65 -16.27
CA ASP A 499 -21.25 30.82 -16.34
C ASP A 499 -19.74 30.48 -16.15
N GLY A 500 -19.34 29.30 -16.64
CA GLY A 500 -17.97 28.81 -16.52
C GLY A 500 -17.60 28.25 -15.13
N MET A 501 -18.53 28.29 -14.15
CA MET A 501 -18.31 27.83 -12.79
C MET A 501 -19.00 26.47 -12.55
N PRO A 502 -18.37 25.57 -11.77
CA PRO A 502 -18.96 24.28 -11.44
C PRO A 502 -20.11 24.44 -10.41
N HIS A 503 -21.19 23.73 -10.67
CA HIS A 503 -22.33 23.58 -9.78
C HIS A 503 -22.61 22.10 -9.54
N LEU A 504 -23.01 21.75 -8.32
CA LEU A 504 -23.33 20.36 -7.98
C LEU A 504 -24.72 19.98 -8.51
N VAL A 505 -24.81 18.79 -9.05
CA VAL A 505 -26.11 18.10 -9.24
C VAL A 505 -26.71 17.87 -7.85
N PRO A 506 -28.02 18.13 -7.65
CA PRO A 506 -28.67 17.94 -6.35
C PRO A 506 -28.50 16.52 -5.82
N GLU A 507 -28.31 16.41 -4.52
CA GLU A 507 -28.02 15.11 -3.85
C GLU A 507 -29.11 14.07 -4.04
N GLU A 508 -30.37 14.52 -4.08
CA GLU A 508 -31.56 13.69 -4.36
C GLU A 508 -31.60 13.13 -5.78
N CYS A 509 -30.82 13.70 -6.70
CA CYS A 509 -30.72 13.24 -8.08
C CYS A 509 -29.56 12.23 -8.30
N LEU A 510 -28.81 11.89 -7.26
CA LEU A 510 -27.76 10.91 -7.33
C LEU A 510 -28.31 9.47 -7.31
N PRO A 511 -27.71 8.52 -8.01
CA PRO A 511 -26.49 8.65 -8.79
C PRO A 511 -26.70 9.33 -10.14
N LEU A 512 -25.71 10.16 -10.53
CA LEU A 512 -25.56 10.59 -11.91
C LEU A 512 -24.89 9.44 -12.68
N GLU A 513 -25.66 8.72 -13.49
CA GLU A 513 -25.19 7.50 -14.15
C GLU A 513 -24.31 7.80 -15.38
N LEU A 514 -23.32 6.93 -15.59
CA LEU A 514 -22.41 7.01 -16.74
C LEU A 514 -23.21 6.84 -18.05
N PRO A 515 -23.10 7.77 -19.02
CA PRO A 515 -23.88 7.70 -20.26
C PRO A 515 -23.31 6.68 -21.23
N GLU A 516 -24.13 6.26 -22.18
CA GLU A 516 -23.66 5.48 -23.32
C GLU A 516 -22.84 6.36 -24.28
N VAL A 517 -21.72 5.82 -24.78
CA VAL A 517 -20.87 6.45 -25.79
C VAL A 517 -20.59 5.48 -26.93
N THR A 518 -20.35 6.03 -28.12
CA THR A 518 -20.02 5.23 -29.31
C THR A 518 -18.51 4.98 -29.44
N LYS A 519 -17.67 5.80 -28.76
CA LYS A 519 -16.22 5.72 -28.81
C LYS A 519 -15.66 5.97 -27.41
N PHE A 520 -14.64 5.22 -27.02
CA PHE A 520 -13.93 5.34 -25.76
C PHE A 520 -12.61 6.14 -25.86
N LEU A 521 -12.33 6.70 -27.02
CA LEU A 521 -11.22 7.62 -27.28
C LEU A 521 -11.67 9.07 -27.09
N PRO A 522 -10.75 10.00 -26.84
CA PRO A 522 -11.04 11.43 -26.88
C PRO A 522 -11.78 11.85 -28.15
N THR A 523 -12.53 12.96 -28.08
CA THR A 523 -13.18 13.55 -29.27
C THR A 523 -12.15 14.07 -30.26
N GLU A 524 -12.57 14.37 -31.47
CA GLU A 524 -11.70 14.97 -32.52
C GLU A 524 -11.15 16.35 -32.09
N THR A 525 -11.86 17.04 -31.19
CA THR A 525 -11.44 18.31 -30.59
C THR A 525 -10.56 18.16 -29.35
N GLY A 526 -10.26 16.92 -28.93
CA GLY A 526 -9.38 16.60 -27.77
C GLY A 526 -10.09 16.62 -26.42
N GLU A 527 -11.42 16.66 -26.39
CA GLU A 527 -12.18 16.52 -25.14
C GLU A 527 -12.12 15.06 -24.65
N PRO A 528 -12.32 14.83 -23.33
CA PRO A 528 -12.40 13.48 -22.79
C PRO A 528 -13.46 12.62 -23.48
N PRO A 529 -13.38 11.26 -23.36
CA PRO A 529 -14.30 10.35 -24.05
C PRO A 529 -15.78 10.60 -23.78
N LEU A 530 -16.16 11.15 -22.62
CA LEU A 530 -17.54 11.56 -22.31
C LEU A 530 -18.08 12.65 -23.26
N GLY A 531 -17.20 13.40 -23.92
CA GLY A 531 -17.58 14.35 -24.97
C GLY A 531 -18.24 13.68 -26.20
N ASN A 532 -18.08 12.36 -26.37
CA ASN A 532 -18.77 11.58 -27.41
C ASN A 532 -20.23 11.22 -27.06
N ALA A 533 -20.67 11.47 -25.80
CA ALA A 533 -22.05 11.22 -25.39
C ALA A 533 -23.00 12.24 -26.05
N THR A 534 -24.13 11.78 -26.53
CA THR A 534 -25.19 12.64 -27.12
C THR A 534 -26.16 13.15 -26.07
N ARG A 535 -26.24 12.47 -24.93
CA ARG A 535 -27.13 12.77 -23.80
C ARG A 535 -26.28 12.94 -22.52
N TRP A 536 -25.66 14.12 -22.40
CA TRP A 536 -24.80 14.46 -21.26
C TRP A 536 -24.88 15.98 -20.96
N ALA A 537 -26.09 16.45 -20.73
CA ALA A 537 -26.41 17.80 -20.32
C ALA A 537 -27.37 17.77 -19.11
N TRP A 538 -27.33 18.77 -18.27
CA TRP A 538 -28.17 18.90 -17.09
C TRP A 538 -29.28 19.94 -17.32
N ASP A 539 -30.52 19.51 -17.21
CA ASP A 539 -31.70 20.38 -17.20
C ASP A 539 -31.97 20.79 -15.74
N GLU A 540 -31.64 22.03 -15.41
CA GLU A 540 -31.71 22.55 -14.02
C GLU A 540 -33.17 22.61 -13.52
N ALA A 541 -34.12 22.90 -14.40
CA ALA A 541 -35.54 23.01 -14.06
C ALA A 541 -36.19 21.63 -13.90
N ALA A 542 -35.87 20.69 -14.78
CA ALA A 542 -36.39 19.33 -14.74
C ALA A 542 -35.60 18.40 -13.81
N GLN A 543 -34.44 18.84 -13.32
CA GLN A 543 -33.51 18.07 -12.47
C GLN A 543 -33.20 16.69 -13.06
N CYS A 544 -32.83 16.66 -14.33
CA CYS A 544 -32.48 15.40 -15.02
C CYS A 544 -31.46 15.61 -16.14
N VAL A 545 -30.80 14.50 -16.50
CA VAL A 545 -29.92 14.44 -17.67
C VAL A 545 -30.72 14.50 -18.95
N THR A 546 -30.31 15.35 -19.88
CA THR A 546 -30.98 15.55 -21.17
C THR A 546 -30.02 15.57 -22.36
N ASP A 547 -30.54 15.70 -23.57
CA ASP A 547 -29.74 15.70 -24.78
C ASP A 547 -28.88 16.97 -24.93
N ASN A 548 -27.64 16.83 -25.39
CA ASN A 548 -26.67 17.92 -25.53
C ASN A 548 -27.14 19.03 -26.47
N VAL A 549 -27.98 18.72 -27.47
CA VAL A 549 -28.55 19.70 -28.39
C VAL A 549 -29.45 20.73 -27.72
N ARG A 550 -29.89 20.46 -26.47
CA ARG A 550 -30.70 21.35 -25.65
C ARG A 550 -29.89 22.36 -24.83
N ILE A 551 -28.55 22.27 -24.82
CA ILE A 551 -27.70 23.20 -24.08
C ILE A 551 -27.92 24.61 -24.59
N ASP A 552 -28.43 25.46 -23.73
CA ASP A 552 -28.72 26.89 -23.97
C ASP A 552 -27.97 27.83 -23.03
N HIS A 553 -27.22 27.28 -22.06
CA HIS A 553 -26.52 27.98 -21.01
C HIS A 553 -27.41 28.90 -20.13
N GLN A 554 -28.71 28.67 -20.13
CA GLN A 554 -29.69 29.41 -19.33
C GLN A 554 -30.51 28.45 -18.43
N THR A 555 -30.97 27.34 -19.00
CA THR A 555 -31.77 26.32 -18.32
C THR A 555 -31.15 24.92 -18.44
N VAL A 556 -30.38 24.67 -19.48
CA VAL A 556 -29.70 23.41 -19.74
C VAL A 556 -28.20 23.66 -19.89
N PHE A 557 -27.40 22.96 -19.11
CA PHE A 557 -25.98 23.19 -18.94
C PHE A 557 -25.16 21.94 -19.27
N PRO A 558 -23.90 22.10 -19.71
CA PRO A 558 -23.01 20.95 -19.96
C PRO A 558 -22.57 20.32 -18.63
N LEU A 559 -22.54 18.98 -18.59
CA LEU A 559 -21.99 18.19 -17.49
C LEU A 559 -20.46 18.05 -17.63
N GLU A 560 -19.79 17.79 -16.52
CA GLU A 560 -18.35 17.51 -16.47
C GLU A 560 -17.99 16.32 -17.36
N LEU A 561 -16.91 16.44 -18.14
CA LEU A 561 -16.49 15.40 -19.09
C LEU A 561 -15.41 14.47 -18.54
N SER A 562 -14.72 14.84 -17.46
CA SER A 562 -13.76 13.96 -16.78
C SER A 562 -14.47 13.00 -15.81
N THR A 563 -13.81 11.95 -15.44
CA THR A 563 -14.27 11.00 -14.41
C THR A 563 -13.31 10.99 -13.22
N MET A 564 -13.76 10.48 -12.09
CA MET A 564 -12.92 10.29 -10.90
C MET A 564 -11.91 9.17 -11.11
N PRO A 565 -10.76 9.18 -10.43
CA PRO A 565 -9.78 8.10 -10.47
C PRO A 565 -10.32 6.83 -9.78
N GLY A 566 -9.75 5.66 -10.11
CA GLY A 566 -10.16 4.39 -9.50
C GLY A 566 -10.09 4.39 -7.98
N PHE A 567 -9.12 5.11 -7.39
CA PHE A 567 -9.00 5.19 -5.93
C PHE A 567 -10.17 5.95 -5.25
N ALA A 568 -11.01 6.66 -5.98
CA ALA A 568 -12.20 7.30 -5.42
C ALA A 568 -13.16 6.27 -4.83
N GLY A 569 -13.47 5.22 -5.60
CA GLY A 569 -14.34 4.13 -5.16
C GLY A 569 -13.74 3.29 -4.04
N SER A 570 -12.43 3.07 -4.04
CA SER A 570 -11.76 2.23 -3.05
C SER A 570 -11.42 2.94 -1.73
N SER A 571 -11.57 4.27 -1.65
CA SER A 571 -11.15 5.02 -0.44
C SER A 571 -12.06 4.84 0.77
N ALA A 572 -13.36 4.56 0.59
CA ALA A 572 -14.32 4.40 1.68
C ALA A 572 -15.13 3.09 1.63
N TYR A 573 -14.71 2.12 0.83
CA TYR A 573 -15.45 0.88 0.62
C TYR A 573 -15.65 0.05 1.90
N TYR A 574 -14.75 0.13 2.85
CA TYR A 574 -14.85 -0.52 4.15
C TYR A 574 -16.07 -0.04 4.96
N LEU A 575 -16.48 1.21 4.81
CA LEU A 575 -17.70 1.73 5.43
C LEU A 575 -18.95 1.17 4.72
N ARG A 576 -18.90 1.10 3.39
CA ARG A 576 -20.02 0.57 2.62
C ARG A 576 -20.29 -0.89 2.92
N TYR A 577 -19.27 -1.70 3.17
CA TYR A 577 -19.44 -3.09 3.60
C TYR A 577 -20.17 -3.26 4.93
N MET A 578 -20.11 -2.25 5.80
CA MET A 578 -20.86 -2.30 7.08
C MET A 578 -22.38 -2.27 6.84
N ASP A 579 -22.82 -1.60 5.77
CA ASP A 579 -24.25 -1.40 5.45
C ASP A 579 -24.48 -1.24 3.93
N PRO A 580 -24.20 -2.29 3.14
CA PRO A 580 -24.09 -2.16 1.68
C PRO A 580 -25.42 -1.92 0.95
N HIS A 581 -26.55 -2.22 1.59
CA HIS A 581 -27.88 -2.09 1.03
C HIS A 581 -28.63 -0.83 1.49
N ASN A 582 -27.96 0.05 2.24
CA ASN A 582 -28.54 1.32 2.67
C ASN A 582 -28.62 2.27 1.46
N ASP A 583 -29.80 2.71 1.10
CA ASP A 583 -30.07 3.61 -0.02
C ASP A 583 -30.16 5.09 0.40
N THR A 584 -30.17 5.36 1.71
CA THR A 584 -30.34 6.69 2.30
C THR A 584 -29.04 7.28 2.87
N ALA A 585 -28.04 6.43 3.14
CA ALA A 585 -26.74 6.86 3.66
C ALA A 585 -25.61 5.93 3.16
N LEU A 586 -24.38 6.44 3.09
CA LEU A 586 -23.16 5.65 2.82
C LEU A 586 -23.08 4.46 3.80
N VAL A 587 -23.34 4.74 5.06
CA VAL A 587 -23.45 3.78 6.15
C VAL A 587 -24.43 4.33 7.19
N GLY A 588 -25.35 3.50 7.67
CA GLY A 588 -26.25 3.87 8.73
C GLY A 588 -25.52 4.05 10.06
N LYS A 589 -26.01 4.96 10.89
CA LYS A 589 -25.35 5.26 12.19
C LYS A 589 -25.23 4.02 13.08
N GLU A 590 -26.26 3.18 13.15
CA GLU A 590 -26.24 1.95 13.93
C GLU A 590 -25.14 0.99 13.48
N ALA A 591 -25.00 0.81 12.16
CA ALA A 591 -23.96 -0.04 11.59
C ALA A 591 -22.55 0.52 11.83
N ALA A 592 -22.37 1.84 11.64
CA ALA A 592 -21.10 2.51 11.89
C ALA A 592 -20.70 2.42 13.38
N ASP A 593 -21.62 2.65 14.29
CA ASP A 593 -21.39 2.58 15.74
C ASP A 593 -21.10 1.15 16.21
N TYR A 594 -21.70 0.13 15.59
CA TYR A 594 -21.47 -1.27 15.92
C TYR A 594 -20.12 -1.79 15.38
N TRP A 595 -19.86 -1.62 14.08
CA TRP A 595 -18.62 -2.10 13.42
C TRP A 595 -17.42 -1.20 13.66
N GLN A 596 -17.63 0.09 13.87
CA GLN A 596 -16.65 1.13 14.19
C GLN A 596 -15.57 1.31 13.11
N GLN A 597 -14.61 0.39 13.04
CA GLN A 597 -13.48 0.38 12.09
C GLN A 597 -13.08 -1.05 11.75
N VAL A 598 -12.25 -1.20 10.75
CA VAL A 598 -11.65 -2.51 10.42
C VAL A 598 -10.67 -2.90 11.52
N ASP A 599 -10.87 -4.06 12.15
CA ASP A 599 -9.98 -4.57 13.19
C ASP A 599 -8.69 -5.16 12.60
N LEU A 600 -8.81 -5.88 11.48
CA LEU A 600 -7.69 -6.46 10.74
C LEU A 600 -7.83 -6.16 9.25
N TYR A 601 -6.84 -5.49 8.69
CA TYR A 601 -6.74 -5.19 7.27
C TYR A 601 -5.56 -5.92 6.64
N VAL A 602 -5.78 -6.65 5.55
CA VAL A 602 -4.76 -7.44 4.88
C VAL A 602 -4.63 -6.99 3.43
N GLY A 603 -3.41 -6.64 3.01
CA GLY A 603 -3.15 -6.18 1.65
C GLY A 603 -1.69 -5.90 1.37
N GLY A 604 -1.37 -5.58 0.11
CA GLY A 604 -0.01 -5.33 -0.35
C GLY A 604 0.63 -4.05 0.21
N SER A 605 1.92 -4.09 0.46
CA SER A 605 2.70 -2.93 0.94
C SER A 605 2.87 -1.84 -0.12
N GLU A 606 2.67 -2.15 -1.40
CA GLU A 606 2.71 -1.21 -2.52
C GLU A 606 1.67 -0.10 -2.42
N HIS A 607 0.64 -0.30 -1.62
CA HIS A 607 -0.44 0.66 -1.38
C HIS A 607 -0.14 1.67 -0.27
N ALA A 608 1.06 1.63 0.33
CA ALA A 608 1.43 2.47 1.49
C ALA A 608 1.28 3.98 1.24
N THR A 609 1.66 4.47 0.05
CA THR A 609 1.64 5.89 -0.32
C THR A 609 0.45 6.30 -1.17
N GLY A 610 -0.33 5.34 -1.68
CA GLY A 610 -1.54 5.56 -2.47
C GLY A 610 -2.81 5.29 -1.65
N HIS A 611 -3.41 4.12 -1.86
CA HIS A 611 -4.69 3.72 -1.27
C HIS A 611 -4.78 3.94 0.24
N LEU A 612 -3.75 3.59 1.02
CA LEU A 612 -3.79 3.73 2.48
C LEU A 612 -3.85 5.21 2.92
N ILE A 613 -3.12 6.11 2.26
CA ILE A 613 -3.20 7.54 2.55
C ILE A 613 -4.57 8.10 2.16
N TYR A 614 -5.09 7.75 0.98
CA TYR A 614 -6.41 8.22 0.53
C TYR A 614 -7.54 7.71 1.41
N SER A 615 -7.52 6.43 1.82
CA SER A 615 -8.51 5.88 2.75
C SER A 615 -8.46 6.58 4.11
N ARG A 616 -7.27 6.88 4.64
CA ARG A 616 -7.12 7.61 5.90
C ARG A 616 -7.62 9.05 5.79
N PHE A 617 -7.31 9.72 4.68
CA PHE A 617 -7.84 11.06 4.38
C PHE A 617 -9.37 11.06 4.30
N TRP A 618 -9.95 10.14 3.51
CA TRP A 618 -11.39 10.02 3.35
C TRP A 618 -12.09 9.76 4.69
N ASN A 619 -11.53 8.85 5.48
CA ASN A 619 -12.05 8.52 6.80
C ASN A 619 -12.03 9.73 7.75
N LYS A 620 -10.93 10.49 7.79
CA LYS A 620 -10.83 11.69 8.61
C LYS A 620 -11.85 12.75 8.20
N PHE A 621 -12.05 12.93 6.91
CA PHE A 621 -13.09 13.82 6.39
C PHE A 621 -14.49 13.34 6.80
N LEU A 622 -14.82 12.08 6.63
CA LEU A 622 -16.11 11.52 7.03
C LEU A 622 -16.30 11.50 8.56
N PHE A 623 -15.24 11.35 9.31
CA PHE A 623 -15.23 11.51 10.76
C PHE A 623 -15.59 12.95 11.16
N ASP A 624 -15.02 13.95 10.50
CA ASP A 624 -15.35 15.36 10.72
C ASP A 624 -16.83 15.67 10.45
N LEU A 625 -17.45 14.97 9.49
CA LEU A 625 -18.88 15.05 9.20
C LEU A 625 -19.77 14.23 10.16
N GLY A 626 -19.18 13.44 11.07
CA GLY A 626 -19.91 12.55 11.99
C GLY A 626 -20.48 11.29 11.35
N VAL A 627 -20.01 10.90 10.17
CA VAL A 627 -20.45 9.70 9.43
C VAL A 627 -19.90 8.42 10.05
N CYS A 628 -18.66 8.45 10.52
CA CYS A 628 -18.02 7.32 11.19
C CYS A 628 -17.47 7.72 12.56
N PRO A 629 -17.42 6.78 13.53
CA PRO A 629 -17.08 7.08 14.92
C PRO A 629 -15.57 7.07 15.22
N LYS A 630 -14.74 6.63 14.26
CA LYS A 630 -13.28 6.54 14.41
C LYS A 630 -12.56 7.42 13.40
N ASP A 631 -11.46 8.05 13.84
CA ASP A 631 -10.64 8.92 12.99
C ASP A 631 -9.71 8.13 12.05
N GLU A 632 -9.47 6.86 12.32
CA GLU A 632 -8.67 5.95 11.48
C GLU A 632 -9.51 4.76 10.99
N PRO A 633 -9.34 4.36 9.70
CA PRO A 633 -10.17 3.29 9.13
C PRO A 633 -9.73 1.88 9.52
N PHE A 634 -8.41 1.65 9.69
CA PHE A 634 -7.80 0.34 9.83
C PHE A 634 -6.91 0.28 11.08
N ARG A 635 -7.34 -0.50 12.08
CA ARG A 635 -6.61 -0.61 13.36
C ARG A 635 -5.28 -1.34 13.19
N LYS A 636 -5.33 -2.57 12.66
CA LYS A 636 -4.16 -3.42 12.41
C LYS A 636 -4.02 -3.68 10.92
N LEU A 637 -2.79 -3.50 10.41
CA LEU A 637 -2.44 -3.81 9.03
C LEU A 637 -1.45 -4.96 8.99
N VAL A 638 -1.75 -5.96 8.17
CA VAL A 638 -0.84 -7.05 7.84
C VAL A 638 -0.55 -7.01 6.34
N ASN A 639 0.71 -6.78 5.99
CA ASN A 639 1.14 -6.80 4.61
C ASN A 639 1.68 -8.18 4.27
N GLN A 640 1.08 -8.84 3.28
CA GLN A 640 1.64 -10.05 2.71
C GLN A 640 2.76 -9.71 1.73
N GLY A 641 3.77 -10.58 1.67
CA GLY A 641 4.75 -10.57 0.59
C GLY A 641 4.14 -11.03 -0.73
N MET A 642 4.92 -10.94 -1.80
CA MET A 642 4.48 -11.40 -3.13
C MET A 642 4.86 -12.86 -3.37
N ILE A 643 3.97 -13.63 -4.01
CA ILE A 643 4.36 -14.87 -4.66
C ILE A 643 5.01 -14.49 -5.98
N GLN A 644 6.27 -14.86 -6.13
CA GLN A 644 7.06 -14.59 -7.33
C GLN A 644 6.95 -15.75 -8.31
N GLY A 645 7.00 -15.44 -9.60
CA GLY A 645 7.05 -16.44 -10.66
C GLY A 645 8.49 -16.78 -11.04
N ARG A 646 8.68 -18.00 -11.51
CA ARG A 646 9.90 -18.36 -12.22
C ARG A 646 9.68 -18.05 -13.71
N SER A 647 10.35 -17.02 -14.21
CA SER A 647 10.37 -16.70 -15.63
C SER A 647 11.38 -17.55 -16.35
N ASN A 648 11.06 -17.98 -17.55
CA ASN A 648 12.01 -18.61 -18.46
C ASN A 648 12.34 -17.69 -19.63
N PHE A 649 13.56 -17.80 -20.14
CA PHE A 649 14.08 -16.96 -21.21
C PHE A 649 14.53 -17.78 -22.39
N VAL A 650 14.19 -17.32 -23.58
CA VAL A 650 14.80 -17.72 -24.84
C VAL A 650 15.72 -16.60 -25.34
N TYR A 651 16.77 -16.94 -26.08
CA TYR A 651 17.80 -15.99 -26.49
C TYR A 651 17.80 -15.86 -28.00
N ARG A 652 17.23 -14.76 -28.49
CA ARG A 652 17.14 -14.46 -29.91
C ARG A 652 18.47 -13.89 -30.40
N ILE A 653 19.07 -14.46 -31.44
CA ILE A 653 20.23 -13.90 -32.11
C ILE A 653 19.81 -12.60 -32.80
N LYS A 654 20.56 -11.54 -32.61
CA LYS A 654 20.28 -10.20 -33.12
C LYS A 654 19.94 -10.21 -34.61
N ASP A 655 18.90 -9.50 -35.00
CA ASP A 655 18.42 -9.33 -36.37
C ASP A 655 18.04 -10.63 -37.11
N THR A 656 17.75 -11.72 -36.35
CA THR A 656 17.36 -13.01 -36.92
C THR A 656 16.08 -13.53 -36.26
N ASN A 657 15.52 -14.64 -36.77
CA ASN A 657 14.50 -15.43 -36.09
C ASN A 657 15.06 -16.78 -35.57
N THR A 658 16.35 -16.77 -35.22
CA THR A 658 17.06 -17.93 -34.66
C THR A 658 17.27 -17.73 -33.17
N PHE A 659 16.96 -18.74 -32.39
CA PHE A 659 17.06 -18.77 -30.95
C PHE A 659 18.14 -19.75 -30.51
N VAL A 660 19.05 -19.32 -29.63
CA VAL A 660 20.16 -20.15 -29.14
C VAL A 660 19.91 -20.60 -27.72
N SER A 661 20.21 -21.84 -27.42
CA SER A 661 20.08 -22.44 -26.08
C SER A 661 20.96 -21.71 -25.06
N HIS A 662 20.52 -21.67 -23.81
CA HIS A 662 21.13 -20.89 -22.71
C HIS A 662 22.65 -21.14 -22.56
N GLY A 663 23.12 -22.39 -22.62
CA GLY A 663 24.54 -22.71 -22.47
C GLY A 663 25.43 -22.24 -23.63
N LEU A 664 24.86 -21.91 -24.78
CA LEU A 664 25.56 -21.46 -25.98
C LEU A 664 25.43 -19.97 -26.25
N LYS A 665 24.64 -19.22 -25.46
CA LYS A 665 24.27 -17.81 -25.71
C LYS A 665 25.46 -16.87 -25.80
N ASP A 666 26.51 -17.10 -25.03
CA ASP A 666 27.70 -16.25 -24.99
C ASP A 666 28.56 -16.30 -26.26
N GLN A 667 28.23 -17.21 -27.19
CA GLN A 667 28.86 -17.31 -28.52
C GLN A 667 28.21 -16.37 -29.56
N TYR A 668 27.11 -15.72 -29.20
CA TYR A 668 26.30 -14.90 -30.12
C TYR A 668 25.92 -13.57 -29.47
N GLU A 669 25.64 -12.56 -30.27
CA GLU A 669 24.97 -11.35 -29.78
C GLU A 669 23.47 -11.65 -29.67
N VAL A 670 22.96 -11.75 -28.45
CA VAL A 670 21.59 -12.21 -28.22
C VAL A 670 20.75 -11.19 -27.44
N THR A 671 19.44 -11.21 -27.67
CA THR A 671 18.43 -10.51 -26.85
C THR A 671 17.63 -11.56 -26.06
N PRO A 672 17.62 -11.51 -24.72
CA PRO A 672 16.77 -12.37 -23.93
C PRO A 672 15.31 -11.96 -24.06
N LEU A 673 14.42 -12.91 -24.27
CA LEU A 673 12.98 -12.73 -24.35
C LEU A 673 12.29 -13.70 -23.40
N HIS A 674 11.27 -13.21 -22.67
CA HIS A 674 10.43 -14.06 -21.86
C HIS A 674 9.63 -15.05 -22.72
N VAL A 675 9.51 -16.27 -22.24
CA VAL A 675 8.71 -17.34 -22.86
C VAL A 675 7.68 -17.87 -21.89
N ASP A 676 6.53 -18.29 -22.41
CA ASP A 676 5.45 -18.86 -21.59
C ASP A 676 5.94 -20.09 -20.84
N VAL A 677 5.85 -20.05 -19.52
CA VAL A 677 6.29 -21.17 -18.65
C VAL A 677 5.51 -22.47 -18.90
N ASN A 678 4.32 -22.39 -19.50
CA ASN A 678 3.51 -23.58 -19.80
C ASN A 678 4.04 -24.41 -20.98
N ILE A 679 4.94 -23.85 -21.80
CA ILE A 679 5.63 -24.56 -22.90
C ILE A 679 7.09 -24.90 -22.56
N VAL A 680 7.47 -24.80 -21.29
CA VAL A 680 8.79 -25.14 -20.77
C VAL A 680 8.64 -26.22 -19.68
N SER A 681 9.40 -27.27 -19.77
CA SER A 681 9.41 -28.37 -18.78
C SER A 681 10.83 -28.66 -18.32
N ALA A 682 11.10 -28.51 -17.01
CA ALA A 682 12.45 -28.68 -16.45
C ALA A 682 13.53 -27.89 -17.25
N ASP A 683 13.20 -26.61 -17.55
CA ASP A 683 13.98 -25.67 -18.36
C ASP A 683 14.20 -26.06 -19.84
N VAL A 684 13.58 -27.13 -20.31
CA VAL A 684 13.60 -27.51 -21.73
C VAL A 684 12.37 -26.98 -22.44
N LEU A 685 12.59 -26.19 -23.50
CA LEU A 685 11.54 -25.60 -24.32
C LEU A 685 10.92 -26.67 -25.25
N ASP A 686 9.59 -26.69 -25.32
CA ASP A 686 8.87 -27.30 -26.43
C ASP A 686 8.94 -26.38 -27.66
N THR A 687 9.84 -26.70 -28.57
CA THR A 687 10.13 -25.86 -29.77
C THR A 687 8.94 -25.79 -30.73
N GLU A 688 8.13 -26.86 -30.82
CA GLU A 688 6.93 -26.81 -31.69
C GLU A 688 5.81 -26.01 -31.06
N ALA A 689 5.61 -26.14 -29.74
CA ALA A 689 4.67 -25.26 -29.02
C ALA A 689 5.11 -23.79 -29.09
N PHE A 690 6.43 -23.50 -29.05
CA PHE A 690 6.94 -22.13 -29.20
C PHE A 690 6.64 -21.53 -30.59
N LYS A 691 6.82 -22.32 -31.66
CA LYS A 691 6.46 -21.88 -33.03
C LYS A 691 4.97 -21.58 -33.16
N ALA A 692 4.12 -22.36 -32.49
CA ALA A 692 2.67 -22.19 -32.49
C ALA A 692 2.19 -21.09 -31.54
N TRP A 693 3.00 -20.65 -30.58
CA TRP A 693 2.61 -19.70 -29.54
C TRP A 693 2.34 -18.30 -30.10
N ARG A 694 3.17 -17.86 -31.06
CA ARG A 694 2.98 -16.55 -31.71
C ARG A 694 3.29 -16.61 -33.21
N PRO A 695 2.53 -15.85 -34.04
CA PRO A 695 2.76 -15.84 -35.48
C PRO A 695 4.19 -15.48 -35.90
N GLU A 696 4.84 -14.55 -35.17
CA GLU A 696 6.21 -14.12 -35.46
C GLU A 696 7.26 -15.21 -35.22
N TYR A 697 6.92 -16.26 -34.50
CA TYR A 697 7.82 -17.40 -34.21
C TYR A 697 7.54 -18.65 -35.07
N ALA A 698 6.54 -18.58 -35.98
CA ALA A 698 6.18 -19.74 -36.81
C ALA A 698 7.36 -20.36 -37.58
N ASN A 699 8.30 -19.50 -38.01
CA ASN A 699 9.51 -19.92 -38.72
C ASN A 699 10.78 -19.82 -37.88
N ALA A 700 10.66 -19.97 -36.55
CA ALA A 700 11.81 -19.89 -35.66
C ALA A 700 12.75 -21.09 -35.86
N GLU A 701 14.05 -20.82 -35.89
CA GLU A 701 15.12 -21.79 -35.91
C GLU A 701 15.80 -21.86 -34.55
N PHE A 702 16.37 -23.04 -34.21
CA PHE A 702 16.95 -23.24 -32.90
C PHE A 702 18.36 -23.81 -32.97
N VAL A 703 19.27 -23.19 -32.22
CA VAL A 703 20.61 -23.78 -31.95
C VAL A 703 20.52 -24.52 -30.64
N LEU A 704 20.54 -25.85 -30.74
CA LEU A 704 20.28 -26.74 -29.63
C LEU A 704 21.56 -27.09 -28.87
N GLU A 705 21.42 -27.43 -27.61
CA GLU A 705 22.45 -27.99 -26.71
C GLU A 705 22.09 -29.42 -26.40
N ASP A 706 22.94 -30.36 -26.78
CA ASP A 706 22.70 -31.81 -26.65
C ASP A 706 21.32 -32.27 -27.19
N GLY A 707 20.89 -31.69 -28.29
CA GLY A 707 19.62 -32.00 -28.95
C GLY A 707 18.39 -31.41 -28.27
N LYS A 708 18.55 -30.51 -27.30
CA LYS A 708 17.47 -29.85 -26.56
C LYS A 708 17.68 -28.34 -26.58
N TYR A 709 16.60 -27.58 -26.47
CA TYR A 709 16.67 -26.15 -26.21
C TYR A 709 16.50 -25.92 -24.73
N VAL A 710 17.54 -25.42 -24.06
CA VAL A 710 17.54 -25.10 -22.64
C VAL A 710 17.29 -23.59 -22.47
N CYS A 711 16.27 -23.26 -21.73
CA CYS A 711 15.95 -21.87 -21.36
C CYS A 711 16.80 -21.37 -20.19
N GLY A 712 17.10 -20.07 -20.16
CA GLY A 712 17.50 -19.41 -18.94
C GLY A 712 16.30 -19.23 -18.01
N TRP A 713 16.56 -18.84 -16.76
CA TRP A 713 15.49 -18.56 -15.80
C TRP A 713 15.90 -17.49 -14.79
N ALA A 714 14.89 -16.81 -14.24
CA ALA A 714 15.02 -15.90 -13.11
C ALA A 714 13.74 -15.90 -12.27
N VAL A 715 13.87 -15.53 -10.99
CA VAL A 715 12.71 -15.32 -10.12
C VAL A 715 12.32 -13.86 -10.23
N GLU A 716 11.09 -13.60 -10.66
CA GLU A 716 10.57 -12.26 -10.92
C GLU A 716 9.14 -12.11 -10.39
N LYS A 717 8.61 -10.89 -10.41
CA LYS A 717 7.18 -10.65 -10.12
C LYS A 717 6.33 -11.53 -11.05
N MET A 718 5.34 -12.22 -10.48
CA MET A 718 4.39 -13.00 -11.28
C MET A 718 3.45 -12.05 -12.02
N SER A 719 3.51 -12.05 -13.34
CA SER A 719 2.67 -11.19 -14.19
C SER A 719 2.47 -11.80 -15.58
N LYS A 720 1.39 -11.37 -16.24
CA LYS A 720 1.09 -11.82 -17.63
C LYS A 720 2.15 -11.38 -18.63
N SER A 721 2.73 -10.20 -18.45
CA SER A 721 3.78 -9.68 -19.33
C SER A 721 5.10 -10.45 -19.23
N MET A 722 5.34 -11.11 -18.11
CA MET A 722 6.50 -11.99 -17.89
C MET A 722 6.23 -13.45 -18.27
N PHE A 723 4.99 -13.78 -18.67
CA PHE A 723 4.57 -15.15 -19.06
C PHE A 723 4.89 -16.23 -18.01
N ASN A 724 4.91 -15.85 -16.73
CA ASN A 724 5.28 -16.70 -15.59
C ASN A 724 4.10 -16.96 -14.63
N VAL A 725 2.86 -16.74 -15.08
CA VAL A 725 1.66 -16.90 -14.29
C VAL A 725 1.31 -18.36 -14.11
N VAL A 726 1.03 -18.75 -12.85
CA VAL A 726 0.46 -20.05 -12.49
C VAL A 726 -1.03 -19.87 -12.18
N ASN A 727 -1.88 -20.61 -12.88
CA ASN A 727 -3.34 -20.57 -12.72
C ASN A 727 -3.76 -21.40 -11.50
N PRO A 728 -4.47 -20.83 -10.51
CA PRO A 728 -4.94 -21.56 -9.33
C PRO A 728 -5.94 -22.65 -9.67
N ASP A 729 -6.71 -22.54 -10.75
CA ASP A 729 -7.65 -23.62 -11.17
C ASP A 729 -6.93 -24.94 -11.44
N LEU A 730 -5.80 -24.90 -12.14
CA LEU A 730 -5.02 -26.11 -12.43
C LEU A 730 -4.48 -26.77 -11.16
N ILE A 731 -4.12 -25.95 -10.17
CA ILE A 731 -3.67 -26.44 -8.86
C ILE A 731 -4.83 -27.09 -8.09
N VAL A 732 -5.99 -26.40 -8.07
CA VAL A 732 -7.20 -26.91 -7.40
C VAL A 732 -7.70 -28.20 -8.05
N GLU A 733 -7.70 -28.30 -9.39
CA GLU A 733 -8.10 -29.52 -10.11
C GLU A 733 -7.18 -30.71 -9.82
N LYS A 734 -5.86 -30.46 -9.74
CA LYS A 734 -4.86 -31.51 -9.53
C LYS A 734 -4.76 -31.93 -8.06
N TYR A 735 -4.76 -30.98 -7.13
CA TYR A 735 -4.42 -31.20 -5.73
C TYR A 735 -5.56 -30.92 -4.75
N GLY A 736 -6.58 -30.16 -5.17
CA GLY A 736 -7.66 -29.70 -4.30
C GLY A 736 -7.38 -28.33 -3.65
N ALA A 737 -8.46 -27.65 -3.29
CA ALA A 737 -8.40 -26.29 -2.71
C ALA A 737 -7.67 -26.26 -1.35
N ASP A 738 -7.93 -27.23 -0.48
CA ASP A 738 -7.28 -27.29 0.84
C ASP A 738 -5.77 -27.47 0.74
N THR A 739 -5.30 -28.19 -0.28
CA THR A 739 -3.86 -28.32 -0.55
C THR A 739 -3.24 -26.99 -0.97
N LEU A 740 -3.92 -26.24 -1.86
CA LEU A 740 -3.47 -24.91 -2.25
C LEU A 740 -3.40 -23.98 -1.03
N ARG A 741 -4.43 -23.94 -0.19
CA ARG A 741 -4.49 -23.12 1.02
C ARG A 741 -3.33 -23.42 1.97
N LEU A 742 -3.09 -24.69 2.26
CA LEU A 742 -1.98 -25.11 3.12
C LEU A 742 -0.63 -24.79 2.53
N TYR A 743 -0.46 -25.00 1.22
CA TYR A 743 0.82 -24.79 0.56
C TYR A 743 1.22 -23.32 0.53
N GLU A 744 0.30 -22.42 0.24
CA GLU A 744 0.59 -20.98 0.29
C GLU A 744 1.03 -20.51 1.68
N MET A 745 0.44 -21.07 2.72
CA MET A 745 0.83 -20.79 4.11
C MET A 745 2.15 -21.45 4.49
N PHE A 746 2.47 -22.60 3.90
CA PHE A 746 3.70 -23.35 4.17
C PHE A 746 4.96 -22.72 3.53
N LEU A 747 4.82 -22.02 2.41
CA LEU A 747 5.93 -21.46 1.64
C LEU A 747 6.90 -20.57 2.42
N GLY A 748 6.43 -19.93 3.49
CA GLY A 748 7.27 -19.06 4.33
C GLY A 748 6.44 -18.05 5.12
N PRO A 749 7.10 -17.14 5.88
CA PRO A 749 6.44 -16.09 6.63
C PRO A 749 5.56 -15.23 5.71
N ILE A 750 4.37 -14.84 6.19
CA ILE A 750 3.38 -14.13 5.38
C ILE A 750 3.92 -12.81 4.81
N SER A 751 4.75 -12.10 5.54
CA SER A 751 5.31 -10.80 5.15
C SER A 751 6.44 -10.86 4.13
N GLN A 752 6.97 -12.04 3.83
CA GLN A 752 8.11 -12.21 2.92
C GLN A 752 7.64 -12.60 1.52
N SER A 753 8.28 -12.01 0.50
CA SER A 753 8.15 -12.48 -0.88
C SER A 753 8.85 -13.82 -1.05
N LYS A 754 8.27 -14.70 -1.85
CA LYS A 754 8.72 -16.08 -2.01
C LYS A 754 8.40 -16.62 -3.40
N PRO A 755 9.31 -17.42 -3.99
CA PRO A 755 9.06 -18.03 -5.30
C PRO A 755 8.01 -19.13 -5.17
N TRP A 756 7.16 -19.26 -6.18
CA TRP A 756 6.28 -20.39 -6.35
C TRP A 756 7.10 -21.60 -6.87
N ASP A 757 6.99 -22.72 -6.17
CA ASP A 757 7.55 -24.01 -6.61
C ASP A 757 6.43 -25.06 -6.69
N SER A 758 6.06 -25.42 -7.91
CA SER A 758 5.02 -26.43 -8.17
C SER A 758 5.37 -27.83 -7.66
N ASN A 759 6.65 -28.12 -7.35
CA ASN A 759 7.07 -29.40 -6.83
C ASN A 759 6.85 -29.53 -5.32
N GLY A 760 6.88 -28.43 -4.59
CA GLY A 760 6.74 -28.41 -3.12
C GLY A 760 5.34 -28.77 -2.62
N ILE A 761 4.32 -28.58 -3.46
CA ILE A 761 2.90 -28.75 -3.08
C ILE A 761 2.54 -30.21 -2.74
N ASP A 762 3.27 -31.18 -3.28
CA ASP A 762 3.04 -32.61 -3.00
C ASP A 762 3.19 -32.98 -1.51
N GLY A 763 4.01 -32.24 -0.77
CA GLY A 763 4.17 -32.38 0.68
C GLY A 763 2.87 -32.15 1.43
N CYS A 764 2.19 -31.05 1.12
CA CYS A 764 0.90 -30.69 1.71
C CYS A 764 -0.22 -31.67 1.28
N PHE A 765 -0.20 -32.09 0.02
CA PHE A 765 -1.18 -33.06 -0.49
C PHE A 765 -1.04 -34.42 0.22
N ARG A 766 0.17 -34.92 0.40
CA ARG A 766 0.44 -36.17 1.13
C ARG A 766 0.05 -36.04 2.61
N PHE A 767 0.27 -34.87 3.21
CA PHE A 767 -0.17 -34.58 4.58
C PHE A 767 -1.68 -34.73 4.72
N LEU A 768 -2.47 -34.10 3.85
CA LEU A 768 -3.93 -34.20 3.91
C LEU A 768 -4.41 -35.65 3.74
N LYS A 769 -3.77 -36.41 2.89
CA LYS A 769 -4.06 -37.89 2.77
C LYS A 769 -3.77 -38.63 4.08
N LYS A 770 -2.65 -38.31 4.74
CA LYS A 770 -2.32 -38.90 6.05
C LYS A 770 -3.33 -38.52 7.12
N ALA A 771 -3.72 -37.23 7.16
CA ALA A 771 -4.74 -36.75 8.08
C ALA A 771 -6.09 -37.45 7.87
N TRP A 772 -6.51 -37.59 6.62
CA TRP A 772 -7.70 -38.37 6.27
C TRP A 772 -7.65 -39.79 6.78
N ASN A 773 -6.51 -40.48 6.58
CA ASN A 773 -6.30 -41.85 6.99
C ASN A 773 -6.26 -42.07 8.51
N LEU A 774 -6.23 -41.04 9.36
CA LEU A 774 -6.46 -41.17 10.79
C LEU A 774 -7.90 -41.59 11.11
N PHE A 775 -8.87 -41.19 10.26
CA PHE A 775 -10.29 -41.42 10.43
C PHE A 775 -10.76 -42.72 9.77
N PHE A 776 -9.91 -43.33 8.97
CA PHE A 776 -10.25 -44.53 8.18
C PHE A 776 -9.19 -45.63 8.30
N ARG A 777 -9.66 -46.90 8.22
CA ARG A 777 -8.79 -48.07 7.95
C ARG A 777 -9.26 -48.67 6.62
N GLY A 778 -8.54 -48.36 5.55
CA GLY A 778 -9.04 -48.62 4.20
C GLY A 778 -10.24 -47.71 3.89
N GLU A 779 -11.39 -48.28 3.67
CA GLU A 779 -12.66 -47.56 3.45
C GLU A 779 -13.54 -47.46 4.71
N ASP A 780 -13.19 -48.19 5.78
CA ASP A 780 -13.97 -48.28 6.99
C ASP A 780 -13.68 -47.13 7.97
N TRP A 781 -14.75 -46.60 8.58
CA TRP A 781 -14.64 -45.60 9.60
C TRP A 781 -13.95 -46.13 10.87
N ALA A 782 -12.84 -45.53 11.28
CA ALA A 782 -11.98 -46.02 12.34
C ALA A 782 -12.07 -45.26 13.67
N VAL A 783 -12.86 -44.18 13.74
CA VAL A 783 -13.01 -43.38 14.96
C VAL A 783 -13.83 -44.13 16.00
N THR A 784 -13.38 -44.15 17.23
CA THR A 784 -13.99 -44.82 18.38
C THR A 784 -14.16 -43.89 19.57
N ASP A 785 -15.06 -44.22 20.49
CA ASP A 785 -15.26 -43.49 21.74
C ASP A 785 -14.26 -43.92 22.85
N THR A 786 -13.18 -44.58 22.48
CA THR A 786 -12.11 -44.99 23.39
C THR A 786 -11.45 -43.76 24.01
N ALA A 787 -11.26 -43.76 25.33
CA ALA A 787 -10.56 -42.68 26.01
C ALA A 787 -9.15 -42.49 25.46
N PRO A 788 -8.70 -41.25 25.23
CA PRO A 788 -7.36 -40.98 24.73
C PRO A 788 -6.28 -41.39 25.74
N THR A 789 -5.15 -41.83 25.22
CA THR A 789 -3.95 -42.05 26.03
C THR A 789 -3.31 -40.70 26.43
N LYS A 790 -2.42 -40.77 27.45
CA LYS A 790 -1.66 -39.58 27.88
C LYS A 790 -0.84 -38.98 26.69
N GLU A 791 -0.22 -39.83 25.90
CA GLU A 791 0.55 -39.42 24.71
C GLU A 791 -0.36 -38.77 23.65
N ASN A 792 -1.56 -39.30 23.44
CA ASN A 792 -2.53 -38.69 22.52
C ASN A 792 -2.88 -37.26 22.95
N LEU A 793 -3.15 -37.05 24.24
CA LEU A 793 -3.47 -35.75 24.82
C LEU A 793 -2.27 -34.80 24.82
N LYS A 794 -1.07 -35.31 25.09
CA LYS A 794 0.16 -34.49 25.02
C LYS A 794 0.39 -33.94 23.61
N THR A 795 0.30 -34.80 22.59
CA THR A 795 0.37 -34.38 21.18
C THR A 795 -0.71 -33.35 20.87
N LEU A 796 -1.95 -33.56 21.31
CA LEU A 796 -3.07 -32.63 21.09
C LEU A 796 -2.81 -31.27 21.72
N HIS A 797 -2.41 -31.22 22.99
CA HIS A 797 -2.22 -29.93 23.68
C HIS A 797 -0.96 -29.18 23.20
N LYS A 798 0.09 -29.87 22.73
CA LYS A 798 1.19 -29.26 21.99
C LYS A 798 0.69 -28.55 20.72
N LEU A 799 -0.20 -29.23 19.97
CA LEU A 799 -0.77 -28.69 18.74
C LEU A 799 -1.68 -27.49 19.05
N ILE A 800 -2.59 -27.59 20.04
CA ILE A 800 -3.48 -26.49 20.45
C ILE A 800 -2.67 -25.24 20.77
N LYS A 801 -1.65 -25.38 21.63
CA LYS A 801 -0.79 -24.27 22.02
C LYS A 801 -0.12 -23.66 20.80
N LYS A 802 0.57 -24.47 20.00
CA LYS A 802 1.35 -24.01 18.85
C LYS A 802 0.48 -23.30 17.81
N VAL A 803 -0.63 -23.90 17.42
CA VAL A 803 -1.51 -23.32 16.40
C VAL A 803 -2.18 -22.04 16.90
N THR A 804 -2.60 -21.99 18.16
CA THR A 804 -3.19 -20.78 18.75
C THR A 804 -2.20 -19.62 18.76
N GLU A 805 -0.98 -19.85 19.26
CA GLU A 805 0.07 -18.84 19.29
C GLU A 805 0.45 -18.36 17.89
N ASP A 806 0.59 -19.28 16.94
CA ASP A 806 0.95 -18.98 15.56
C ASP A 806 -0.12 -18.16 14.83
N VAL A 807 -1.41 -18.51 14.99
CA VAL A 807 -2.52 -17.80 14.33
C VAL A 807 -2.60 -16.36 14.82
N GLU A 808 -2.40 -16.11 16.09
CA GLU A 808 -2.43 -14.74 16.68
C GLU A 808 -1.34 -13.83 16.09
N VAL A 809 -0.22 -14.38 15.61
CA VAL A 809 0.90 -13.64 15.04
C VAL A 809 1.09 -13.89 13.54
N PHE A 810 0.16 -14.57 12.89
CA PHE A 810 0.21 -14.91 11.45
C PHE A 810 1.41 -15.79 11.05
N ALA A 811 1.93 -16.60 11.96
CA ALA A 811 3.04 -17.52 11.74
C ALA A 811 2.55 -18.87 11.17
N TYR A 812 1.73 -18.84 10.12
CA TYR A 812 1.10 -20.05 9.54
C TYR A 812 2.09 -21.05 8.97
N ASN A 813 3.25 -20.58 8.50
CA ASN A 813 4.33 -21.41 8.00
C ASN A 813 4.92 -22.37 9.04
N THR A 814 4.70 -22.11 10.33
CA THR A 814 5.07 -23.01 11.45
C THR A 814 3.87 -23.83 11.94
N SER A 815 2.64 -23.37 11.72
CA SER A 815 1.43 -24.14 12.01
C SER A 815 1.30 -25.39 11.14
N VAL A 816 1.54 -25.26 9.83
CA VAL A 816 1.42 -26.38 8.88
C VAL A 816 2.36 -27.56 9.25
N PRO A 817 3.66 -27.35 9.53
CA PRO A 817 4.52 -28.40 10.07
C PRO A 817 4.05 -28.97 11.41
N ALA A 818 3.49 -28.15 12.29
CA ALA A 818 2.94 -28.63 13.57
C ALA A 818 1.80 -29.63 13.38
N PHE A 819 0.89 -29.36 12.43
CA PHE A 819 -0.14 -30.32 12.01
C PHE A 819 0.47 -31.62 11.45
N MET A 820 1.50 -31.52 10.60
CA MET A 820 2.18 -32.68 10.04
C MET A 820 2.81 -33.58 11.12
N ILE A 821 3.43 -32.97 12.13
CA ILE A 821 4.03 -33.67 13.27
C ILE A 821 2.93 -34.38 14.07
N ALA A 822 1.88 -33.66 14.46
CA ALA A 822 0.79 -34.23 15.26
C ALA A 822 0.12 -35.42 14.56
N VAL A 823 -0.19 -35.31 13.26
CA VAL A 823 -0.77 -36.40 12.46
C VAL A 823 0.16 -37.61 12.40
N SER A 824 1.48 -37.40 12.27
CA SER A 824 2.46 -38.47 12.27
C SER A 824 2.56 -39.16 13.62
N GLU A 825 2.56 -38.41 14.72
CA GLU A 825 2.55 -38.95 16.10
C GLU A 825 1.29 -39.79 16.37
N TRP A 826 0.10 -39.24 16.04
CA TRP A 826 -1.15 -39.99 16.22
C TRP A 826 -1.22 -41.27 15.37
N ALA A 827 -0.69 -41.23 14.16
CA ALA A 827 -0.58 -42.44 13.33
C ALA A 827 0.30 -43.51 13.97
N GLN A 828 1.45 -43.11 14.55
CA GLN A 828 2.35 -44.04 15.29
C GLN A 828 1.69 -44.56 16.56
N GLN A 829 0.98 -43.70 17.28
CA GLN A 829 0.23 -44.03 18.49
C GLN A 829 -1.03 -44.82 18.21
N LYS A 830 -1.41 -45.03 16.94
CA LYS A 830 -2.66 -45.68 16.50
C LYS A 830 -3.90 -45.05 17.15
N CYS A 831 -3.91 -43.72 17.28
CA CYS A 831 -4.98 -42.96 17.91
C CYS A 831 -6.28 -43.11 17.09
N THR A 832 -7.36 -43.56 17.74
CA THR A 832 -8.72 -43.59 17.18
C THR A 832 -9.72 -42.80 18.02
N SER A 833 -9.25 -42.16 19.10
CA SER A 833 -10.11 -41.45 20.05
C SER A 833 -10.88 -40.30 19.36
N ARG A 834 -12.20 -40.35 19.46
CA ARG A 834 -13.10 -39.30 19.01
C ARG A 834 -12.71 -37.94 19.59
N GLU A 835 -12.45 -37.86 20.91
CA GLU A 835 -12.11 -36.63 21.60
C GLU A 835 -10.91 -35.90 20.97
N VAL A 836 -9.86 -36.65 20.66
CA VAL A 836 -8.64 -36.11 20.02
C VAL A 836 -8.88 -35.72 18.57
N LEU A 837 -9.50 -36.64 17.79
CA LEU A 837 -9.68 -36.45 16.36
C LEU A 837 -10.71 -35.37 16.02
N GLU A 838 -11.77 -35.24 16.84
CA GLU A 838 -12.75 -34.17 16.70
C GLU A 838 -12.14 -32.81 17.02
N THR A 839 -11.34 -32.70 18.08
CA THR A 839 -10.61 -31.49 18.42
C THR A 839 -9.60 -31.11 17.30
N PHE A 840 -8.92 -32.09 16.74
CA PHE A 840 -8.05 -31.86 15.59
C PHE A 840 -8.80 -31.29 14.39
N VAL A 841 -10.00 -31.76 14.09
CA VAL A 841 -10.84 -31.22 13.00
C VAL A 841 -11.15 -29.74 13.21
N VAL A 842 -11.45 -29.33 14.43
CA VAL A 842 -11.70 -27.92 14.76
C VAL A 842 -10.44 -27.06 14.53
N LEU A 843 -9.27 -27.55 14.98
CA LEU A 843 -7.99 -26.86 14.75
C LEU A 843 -7.62 -26.74 13.27
N LEU A 844 -7.94 -27.77 12.48
CA LEU A 844 -7.63 -27.85 11.05
C LEU A 844 -8.60 -26.97 10.21
N ALA A 845 -9.82 -26.75 10.67
CA ALA A 845 -10.89 -26.08 9.92
C ALA A 845 -10.50 -24.74 9.31
N PRO A 846 -9.78 -23.83 9.97
CA PRO A 846 -9.33 -22.59 9.35
C PRO A 846 -8.40 -22.79 8.15
N PHE A 847 -7.56 -23.82 8.18
CA PHE A 847 -6.53 -24.10 7.18
C PHE A 847 -7.05 -24.94 6.02
N ALA A 848 -7.85 -25.97 6.31
CA ALA A 848 -8.40 -26.94 5.35
C ALA A 848 -9.92 -27.10 5.56
N PRO A 849 -10.72 -26.06 5.23
CA PRO A 849 -12.14 -26.01 5.60
C PRO A 849 -12.99 -27.08 4.93
N HIS A 850 -12.67 -27.50 3.70
CA HIS A 850 -13.45 -28.52 2.98
C HIS A 850 -13.33 -29.90 3.65
N MET A 851 -12.11 -30.32 3.94
CA MET A 851 -11.83 -31.58 4.61
C MET A 851 -12.40 -31.59 6.04
N ALA A 852 -12.19 -30.46 6.77
CA ALA A 852 -12.68 -30.35 8.15
C ALA A 852 -14.20 -30.43 8.22
N GLU A 853 -14.93 -29.76 7.34
CA GLU A 853 -16.39 -29.81 7.30
C GLU A 853 -16.93 -31.22 7.00
N GLU A 854 -16.30 -31.91 6.04
CA GLU A 854 -16.68 -33.29 5.71
C GLU A 854 -16.43 -34.24 6.90
N LEU A 855 -15.28 -34.15 7.55
CA LEU A 855 -14.95 -34.96 8.72
C LEU A 855 -15.87 -34.66 9.91
N TRP A 856 -16.24 -33.38 10.11
CA TRP A 856 -17.18 -32.96 11.14
C TRP A 856 -18.55 -33.62 10.98
N HIS A 857 -19.08 -33.64 9.75
CA HIS A 857 -20.32 -34.37 9.46
C HIS A 857 -20.20 -35.89 9.69
N ARG A 858 -19.08 -36.48 9.27
CA ARG A 858 -18.85 -37.92 9.50
C ARG A 858 -18.66 -38.29 10.96
N LEU A 859 -18.24 -37.33 11.79
CA LEU A 859 -18.23 -37.46 13.24
C LEU A 859 -19.64 -37.45 13.86
N GLY A 860 -20.69 -37.18 13.06
CA GLY A 860 -22.09 -37.24 13.50
C GLY A 860 -22.69 -35.89 13.88
N HIS A 861 -22.06 -34.78 13.53
CA HIS A 861 -22.58 -33.44 13.77
C HIS A 861 -23.51 -32.99 12.62
N ASP A 862 -24.67 -32.49 12.96
CA ASP A 862 -25.62 -31.89 12.00
C ASP A 862 -25.32 -30.40 11.74
N THR A 863 -24.49 -29.78 12.58
CA THR A 863 -24.09 -28.37 12.45
C THR A 863 -22.80 -28.23 11.64
N THR A 864 -22.44 -27.01 11.28
CA THR A 864 -21.15 -26.71 10.65
C THR A 864 -20.01 -26.70 11.68
N VAL A 865 -18.81 -27.11 11.28
CA VAL A 865 -17.60 -26.94 12.10
C VAL A 865 -17.32 -25.49 12.49
N CYS A 866 -17.85 -24.53 11.73
CA CYS A 866 -17.73 -23.09 12.02
C CYS A 866 -18.43 -22.67 13.32
N ASP A 867 -19.39 -23.46 13.82
CA ASP A 867 -20.12 -23.23 15.07
C ASP A 867 -19.46 -23.90 16.27
N ALA A 868 -18.38 -24.64 16.06
CA ALA A 868 -17.59 -25.24 17.16
C ALA A 868 -16.85 -24.16 17.96
N ALA A 869 -16.43 -24.52 19.17
CA ALA A 869 -15.58 -23.67 19.97
C ALA A 869 -14.10 -24.00 19.75
N TRP A 870 -13.25 -22.96 19.68
CA TRP A 870 -11.81 -23.15 19.65
C TRP A 870 -11.35 -23.87 20.92
N PRO A 871 -10.56 -24.94 20.80
CA PRO A 871 -10.21 -25.77 21.95
C PRO A 871 -9.32 -25.03 22.96
N ALA A 872 -9.58 -25.24 24.21
CA ALA A 872 -8.80 -24.68 25.29
C ALA A 872 -7.50 -25.47 25.51
N PHE A 873 -6.41 -24.76 25.76
CA PHE A 873 -5.12 -25.34 26.10
C PHE A 873 -5.03 -25.69 27.58
N ASP A 874 -4.57 -26.89 27.92
CA ASP A 874 -4.32 -27.36 29.28
C ASP A 874 -2.82 -27.72 29.43
N GLU A 875 -2.09 -26.86 30.15
CA GLU A 875 -0.64 -27.04 30.38
C GLU A 875 -0.31 -28.31 31.16
N SER A 876 -1.22 -28.79 32.02
CA SER A 876 -1.02 -30.01 32.80
C SER A 876 -0.81 -31.24 31.92
N ARG A 877 -1.35 -31.23 30.70
CA ARG A 877 -1.21 -32.30 29.70
C ARG A 877 0.18 -32.40 29.06
N LEU A 878 1.02 -31.36 29.21
CA LEU A 878 2.39 -31.35 28.74
C LEU A 878 3.41 -31.88 29.72
N LYS A 879 3.01 -32.06 31.01
CA LYS A 879 3.93 -32.54 32.03
C LYS A 879 4.39 -33.94 31.70
N GLU A 880 5.68 -34.14 31.71
CA GLU A 880 6.28 -35.46 31.54
C GLU A 880 6.31 -36.15 32.91
N ASP A 881 5.95 -37.44 32.94
CA ASP A 881 6.08 -38.25 34.15
C ASP A 881 7.52 -38.65 34.37
N THR A 882 8.34 -38.62 33.34
CA THR A 882 9.74 -39.02 33.39
C THR A 882 10.63 -37.97 32.73
N VAL A 883 11.82 -37.79 33.25
CA VAL A 883 12.90 -36.96 32.70
C VAL A 883 14.07 -37.87 32.39
N THR A 884 14.51 -37.85 31.13
CA THR A 884 15.72 -38.59 30.71
C THR A 884 16.97 -37.78 31.05
N LEU A 885 17.82 -38.29 31.93
CA LEU A 885 19.09 -37.66 32.30
C LEU A 885 20.28 -38.41 31.68
N GLY A 886 21.26 -37.69 31.15
CA GLY A 886 22.53 -38.27 30.76
C GLY A 886 23.35 -38.67 31.96
N ILE A 887 23.83 -39.93 32.05
CA ILE A 887 24.72 -40.41 33.10
C ILE A 887 26.18 -40.30 32.63
N SER A 888 26.94 -39.50 33.37
CA SER A 888 28.33 -39.18 33.06
C SER A 888 29.25 -39.69 34.14
N PHE A 889 30.41 -40.12 33.72
CA PHE A 889 31.52 -40.50 34.57
C PHE A 889 32.72 -39.61 34.30
N ASN A 890 33.16 -38.87 35.32
CA ASN A 890 34.24 -37.89 35.19
C ASN A 890 34.00 -36.91 34.03
N GLY A 891 32.78 -36.40 33.87
CA GLY A 891 32.39 -35.42 32.84
C GLY A 891 32.11 -35.98 31.47
N LYS A 892 32.20 -37.28 31.24
CA LYS A 892 31.91 -37.93 29.93
C LYS A 892 30.63 -38.74 30.02
N THR A 893 29.58 -38.29 29.28
CA THR A 893 28.29 -38.99 29.24
C THR A 893 28.44 -40.36 28.57
N ARG A 894 27.90 -41.41 29.19
CA ARG A 894 28.03 -42.79 28.81
C ARG A 894 26.73 -43.45 28.36
N PHE A 895 25.63 -43.13 28.98
CA PHE A 895 24.31 -43.61 28.69
C PHE A 895 23.25 -42.67 29.28
N THR A 896 22.00 -42.96 29.08
CA THR A 896 20.87 -42.20 29.64
C THR A 896 20.01 -43.09 30.50
N LEU A 897 19.36 -42.53 31.49
CA LEU A 897 18.34 -43.18 32.34
C LEU A 897 17.12 -42.26 32.45
N ASP A 898 15.95 -42.88 32.51
CA ASP A 898 14.68 -42.22 32.76
C ASP A 898 14.36 -42.21 34.25
N PHE A 899 14.03 -41.05 34.76
CA PHE A 899 13.64 -40.83 36.14
C PHE A 899 12.22 -40.24 36.21
N PRO A 900 11.43 -40.53 37.24
CA PRO A 900 10.22 -39.76 37.49
C PRO A 900 10.52 -38.27 37.52
N ALA A 901 9.67 -37.43 36.92
CA ALA A 901 9.89 -35.98 36.83
C ALA A 901 9.94 -35.30 38.23
N ASP A 902 9.34 -35.92 39.23
CA ASP A 902 9.30 -35.51 40.62
C ASP A 902 10.35 -36.23 41.49
N ALA A 903 11.25 -37.02 40.88
CA ALA A 903 12.30 -37.74 41.61
C ALA A 903 13.21 -36.77 42.35
N THR A 904 13.44 -37.08 43.63
CA THR A 904 14.38 -36.29 44.45
C THR A 904 15.82 -36.54 43.97
N LYS A 905 16.67 -35.62 44.35
CA LYS A 905 18.12 -35.72 44.02
C LYS A 905 18.73 -37.03 44.55
N GLU A 906 18.35 -37.42 45.77
CA GLU A 906 18.79 -38.65 46.42
C GLU A 906 18.32 -39.89 45.65
N THR A 907 17.08 -39.88 45.16
CA THR A 907 16.52 -40.98 44.35
C THR A 907 17.27 -41.10 43.02
N ILE A 908 17.56 -39.97 42.37
CA ILE A 908 18.31 -39.93 41.09
C ILE A 908 19.74 -40.42 41.29
N GLU A 909 20.42 -39.95 42.37
CA GLU A 909 21.77 -40.37 42.70
C GLU A 909 21.84 -41.88 42.91
N LYS A 910 20.95 -42.42 43.75
CA LYS A 910 20.85 -43.86 44.09
C LYS A 910 20.62 -44.70 42.82
N ALA A 911 19.61 -44.37 42.03
CA ALA A 911 19.27 -45.10 40.82
C ALA A 911 20.38 -45.04 39.76
N ALA A 912 21.06 -43.88 39.63
CA ALA A 912 22.20 -43.75 38.73
C ALA A 912 23.39 -44.63 39.13
N LEU A 913 23.64 -44.80 40.44
CA LEU A 913 24.68 -45.67 40.98
C LEU A 913 24.32 -47.16 40.88
N GLU A 914 23.06 -47.51 41.09
CA GLU A 914 22.56 -48.87 41.08
C GLU A 914 22.28 -49.42 39.66
N ALA A 915 22.25 -48.56 38.65
CA ALA A 915 22.01 -48.94 37.27
C ALA A 915 23.03 -49.99 36.79
N GLU A 916 22.54 -51.03 36.12
CA GLU A 916 23.38 -52.10 35.59
C GLU A 916 24.50 -51.55 34.65
N GLN A 917 24.16 -50.54 33.81
CA GLN A 917 25.14 -49.89 32.93
C GLN A 917 26.19 -49.06 33.67
N SER A 918 25.97 -48.71 34.95
CA SER A 918 26.93 -48.01 35.78
C SER A 918 28.00 -48.93 36.34
N GLN A 919 27.67 -50.18 36.59
CA GLN A 919 28.54 -51.14 37.31
C GLN A 919 29.90 -51.32 36.68
N LYS A 920 29.96 -51.40 35.32
CA LYS A 920 31.23 -51.51 34.59
C LYS A 920 32.18 -50.30 34.73
N TYR A 921 31.65 -49.13 35.13
CA TYR A 921 32.45 -47.91 35.41
C TYR A 921 32.80 -47.76 36.86
N LEU A 922 32.03 -48.41 37.74
CA LEU A 922 32.22 -48.38 39.20
C LEU A 922 33.19 -49.46 39.71
N ASP A 923 33.38 -50.53 38.88
CA ASP A 923 34.25 -51.63 39.23
C ASP A 923 35.70 -51.19 39.51
N GLY A 924 36.19 -51.44 40.75
CA GLY A 924 37.52 -51.05 41.19
C GLY A 924 37.73 -49.53 41.41
N MET A 925 36.67 -48.74 41.44
CA MET A 925 36.71 -47.29 41.59
C MET A 925 35.93 -46.85 42.85
N THR A 926 36.34 -45.75 43.44
CA THR A 926 35.60 -45.13 44.57
C THR A 926 34.82 -43.93 44.10
N VAL A 927 33.54 -43.88 44.44
CA VAL A 927 32.70 -42.69 44.16
C VAL A 927 33.11 -41.53 45.05
N ALA A 928 33.69 -40.50 44.48
CA ALA A 928 34.07 -39.29 45.26
C ALA A 928 32.91 -38.34 45.45
N LYS A 929 32.04 -38.17 44.42
CA LYS A 929 30.87 -37.28 44.46
C LYS A 929 29.94 -37.62 43.34
N VAL A 930 28.62 -37.48 43.57
CA VAL A 930 27.60 -37.45 42.48
C VAL A 930 27.05 -36.03 42.38
N ILE A 931 27.01 -35.51 41.18
CA ILE A 931 26.47 -34.17 40.89
C ILE A 931 25.26 -34.35 40.00
N VAL A 932 24.10 -34.04 40.52
CA VAL A 932 22.85 -34.01 39.76
C VAL A 932 22.53 -32.60 39.36
N VAL A 933 22.46 -32.35 38.04
CA VAL A 933 21.95 -31.12 37.48
C VAL A 933 20.54 -31.38 36.98
N PRO A 934 19.50 -30.81 37.65
CA PRO A 934 18.11 -31.09 37.31
C PRO A 934 17.81 -30.83 35.83
N GLY A 935 17.10 -31.78 35.19
CA GLY A 935 16.71 -31.70 33.81
C GLY A 935 17.85 -31.82 32.76
N ARG A 936 19.10 -32.11 33.19
CA ARG A 936 20.25 -32.16 32.27
C ARG A 936 21.10 -33.43 32.40
N ILE A 937 21.73 -33.64 33.54
CA ILE A 937 22.78 -34.65 33.64
C ILE A 937 23.04 -35.10 35.09
N VAL A 938 23.44 -36.32 35.24
CA VAL A 938 24.04 -36.86 36.50
C VAL A 938 25.51 -37.13 36.20
N ASN A 939 26.42 -36.48 36.91
CA ASN A 939 27.86 -36.71 36.79
C ASN A 939 28.42 -37.42 38.02
N ILE A 940 28.89 -38.64 37.85
CA ILE A 940 29.54 -39.46 38.86
C ILE A 940 31.04 -39.20 38.78
N VAL A 941 31.58 -38.59 39.82
CA VAL A 941 33.04 -38.37 39.92
C VAL A 941 33.67 -39.52 40.65
N LEU A 942 34.60 -40.20 39.93
CA LEU A 942 35.32 -41.38 40.39
C LEU A 942 36.75 -41.06 40.76
N LYS A 943 37.27 -41.70 41.80
CA LYS A 943 38.68 -41.74 42.18
C LYS A 943 39.11 -43.20 42.19
N LYS A 944 40.43 -43.42 41.92
CA LYS A 944 41.07 -44.76 42.07
C LYS A 944 41.17 -45.13 43.52
#